data_2f0a565eb131be91811de6e8abe7a84c
#
_entry.id   2f0a565eb131be91811de6e8abe7a84c
#
_cell.length_a   1.000
_cell.length_b   1.000
_cell.length_c   1.000
_cell.angle_alpha   90.00
_cell.angle_beta   90.00
_cell.angle_gamma   90.00
#
_symmetry.space_group_name_H-M   'P 1'
#
loop_
_entity.id
_entity.type
_entity.pdbx_description
1 polymer ?
#
loop_
_entity_poly.entity_id
_entity_poly.type
_entity_poly.pdbx_seq_one_letter_code
_entity_poly.pdbx_strand_id
1 'polypeptide(L)'
;MPHDNSASADIKGLIRILERMSDLSSGILQAGMAGDELGTRERVDQLRQEKSFLLLKNRAIGEQLKDVPAQKMGQIQGLLNNIAKSEQFVTAWCSRYRGIVDHQTMMESTARCHDLIDEILPMAWDWKNDILILPSWVTSEFIAAVYARGQRRVCIFEFDEYTRLTGNPKPFYIDSEKAAFEYFAQSEVYGAARIIYISIATPVELQNEEHAQQANKLLEDFKMAFVHRIANINTVKLQGARLLKQGLENLPAVADAIPFSKMIGQFEGCPMVIVSPGPSLDKNIDQIKNFKGRALIVAPAQSALALTAAGVIPDMVVVADPNEMKYLLDGVPMDQVTALVLGVTCHPALYQQYAGKIVTFNANLGLDAWISDIFKDTTTLPAGGSVSTDALCMGVFLKCSPIIIVGQDLSFAGDKQYASQSADGQVKIVKNEDTNTVSYANLTEGLETVFAAGGFDSHTLTEPLRTLPGYYGGTVFTKTDYAIFHTEFQNIAQAVKDEGNGIELLNCTEGGAYIEGFNHISLRQADSMLGRPDQTLDFSGKLREILRSKDALTRREQLARSLKVMRTNLQAAGISATKCRQLAQSAIRSGQIGGLAAEEKRLIALVQKTLFISLAAQEKIMHALKLGAEAQSLPESLAASNILFRVITEVTSELIPILDQTLDRLSKNAVG
;
A
#
# COMPACT_ATOMS: atom_id res chain seq x y z
N MET A 1 -49.64 17.49 18.42
CA MET A 1 -48.23 17.37 18.86
C MET A 1 -48.11 16.38 19.98
N PRO A 2 -47.72 15.13 19.69
CA PRO A 2 -47.01 14.31 20.63
C PRO A 2 -46.02 13.34 19.90
N HIS A 3 -44.98 13.88 19.20
CA HIS A 3 -43.93 13.03 18.57
C HIS A 3 -42.50 13.32 19.05
N ASP A 4 -42.32 14.26 20.00
CA ASP A 4 -40.99 14.77 20.36
C ASP A 4 -40.36 14.09 21.59
N ASN A 5 -41.10 13.26 22.33
CA ASN A 5 -40.59 12.65 23.56
C ASN A 5 -39.93 11.26 23.39
N SER A 6 -40.26 10.51 22.34
CA SER A 6 -39.70 9.15 22.17
C SER A 6 -38.26 9.18 21.64
N ALA A 7 -37.95 10.00 20.64
CA ALA A 7 -36.62 10.15 20.08
C ALA A 7 -35.61 10.71 21.11
N SER A 8 -36.07 11.63 21.99
CA SER A 8 -35.22 12.16 23.07
C SER A 8 -34.92 11.11 24.16
N ALA A 9 -35.82 10.15 24.42
CA ALA A 9 -35.62 9.08 25.38
C ALA A 9 -34.63 8.02 24.86
N ASP A 10 -34.70 7.70 23.58
CA ASP A 10 -33.83 6.72 22.95
C ASP A 10 -32.38 7.22 22.81
N ILE A 11 -32.18 8.51 22.49
CA ILE A 11 -30.86 9.15 22.48
C ILE A 11 -30.23 9.18 23.89
N LYS A 12 -31.02 9.49 24.92
CA LYS A 12 -30.55 9.43 26.31
C LYS A 12 -30.18 8.01 26.72
N GLY A 13 -30.97 7.03 26.27
CA GLY A 13 -30.67 5.61 26.47
C GLY A 13 -29.35 5.19 25.81
N LEU A 14 -29.10 5.62 24.58
CA LEU A 14 -27.85 5.37 23.86
C LEU A 14 -26.65 6.01 24.57
N ILE A 15 -26.75 7.28 24.95
CA ILE A 15 -25.66 7.96 25.67
C ILE A 15 -25.32 7.24 26.96
N ARG A 16 -26.30 6.80 27.76
CA ARG A 16 -26.05 6.04 28.99
C ARG A 16 -25.33 4.70 28.76
N ILE A 17 -25.64 4.01 27.66
CA ILE A 17 -24.95 2.77 27.30
C ILE A 17 -23.50 3.07 26.92
N LEU A 18 -23.28 4.10 26.10
CA LEU A 18 -21.93 4.54 25.68
C LEU A 18 -21.11 5.04 26.87
N GLU A 19 -21.72 5.74 27.84
CA GLU A 19 -21.05 6.16 29.08
C GLU A 19 -20.58 4.95 29.88
N ARG A 20 -21.43 3.94 30.11
CA ARG A 20 -21.02 2.69 30.78
C ARG A 20 -19.92 1.96 30.03
N MET A 21 -20.00 1.88 28.71
CA MET A 21 -18.94 1.29 27.89
C MET A 21 -17.63 2.06 27.97
N SER A 22 -17.69 3.38 28.01
CA SER A 22 -16.52 4.26 28.18
C SER A 22 -15.87 4.07 29.56
N ASP A 23 -16.68 3.98 30.63
CA ASP A 23 -16.19 3.75 31.99
C ASP A 23 -15.54 2.36 32.13
N LEU A 24 -16.16 1.31 31.56
CA LEU A 24 -15.59 -0.02 31.50
C LEU A 24 -14.28 -0.03 30.73
N SER A 25 -14.22 0.71 29.62
CA SER A 25 -13.02 0.86 28.78
C SER A 25 -11.87 1.52 29.54
N SER A 26 -12.15 2.57 30.26
CA SER A 26 -11.17 3.26 31.11
C SER A 26 -10.70 2.37 32.26
N GLY A 27 -11.61 1.62 32.87
CA GLY A 27 -11.30 0.65 33.93
C GLY A 27 -10.44 -0.53 33.43
N ILE A 28 -10.65 -0.98 32.18
CA ILE A 28 -9.82 -2.01 31.54
C ILE A 28 -8.38 -1.52 31.37
N LEU A 29 -8.20 -0.30 30.85
CA LEU A 29 -6.88 0.30 30.66
C LEU A 29 -6.13 0.45 31.99
N GLN A 30 -6.80 0.94 33.03
CA GLN A 30 -6.22 1.10 34.36
C GLN A 30 -5.83 -0.24 35.00
N ALA A 31 -6.72 -1.23 34.96
CA ALA A 31 -6.45 -2.56 35.51
C ALA A 31 -5.34 -3.28 34.75
N GLY A 32 -5.31 -3.16 33.42
CA GLY A 32 -4.25 -3.73 32.58
C GLY A 32 -2.89 -3.11 32.82
N MET A 33 -2.81 -1.78 32.99
CA MET A 33 -1.57 -1.10 33.38
C MET A 33 -1.09 -1.45 34.78
N ALA A 34 -2.01 -1.76 35.69
CA ALA A 34 -1.70 -2.18 37.06
C ALA A 34 -1.35 -3.68 37.17
N GLY A 35 -1.45 -4.45 36.09
CA GLY A 35 -1.24 -5.90 36.10
C GLY A 35 -2.37 -6.70 36.79
N ASP A 36 -3.53 -6.09 37.00
CA ASP A 36 -4.72 -6.76 37.57
C ASP A 36 -5.44 -7.58 36.48
N GLU A 37 -5.01 -8.82 36.30
CA GLU A 37 -5.54 -9.72 35.27
C GLU A 37 -7.00 -10.10 35.51
N LEU A 38 -7.39 -10.36 36.76
CA LEU A 38 -8.75 -10.75 37.09
C LEU A 38 -9.75 -9.61 36.88
N GLY A 39 -9.42 -8.43 37.40
CA GLY A 39 -10.24 -7.23 37.22
C GLY A 39 -10.31 -6.77 35.77
N THR A 40 -9.26 -7.01 34.98
CA THR A 40 -9.25 -6.74 33.54
C THR A 40 -10.20 -7.68 32.81
N ARG A 41 -10.16 -8.97 33.12
CA ARG A 41 -11.03 -10.01 32.53
C ARG A 41 -12.51 -9.74 32.79
N GLU A 42 -12.88 -9.49 34.03
CA GLU A 42 -14.27 -9.18 34.42
C GLU A 42 -14.81 -7.96 33.66
N ARG A 43 -14.03 -6.89 33.55
CA ARG A 43 -14.44 -5.67 32.83
C ARG A 43 -14.53 -5.88 31.31
N VAL A 44 -13.66 -6.70 30.74
CA VAL A 44 -13.72 -7.09 29.31
C VAL A 44 -15.01 -7.85 29.02
N ASP A 45 -15.41 -8.79 29.88
CA ASP A 45 -16.63 -9.56 29.70
C ASP A 45 -17.89 -8.68 29.85
N GLN A 46 -17.89 -7.74 30.79
CA GLN A 46 -18.96 -6.74 30.93
C GLN A 46 -19.06 -5.83 29.72
N LEU A 47 -17.93 -5.34 29.19
CA LEU A 47 -17.90 -4.50 27.98
C LEU A 47 -18.47 -5.24 26.76
N ARG A 48 -18.20 -6.54 26.65
CA ARG A 48 -18.77 -7.41 25.59
C ARG A 48 -20.28 -7.55 25.68
N GLN A 49 -20.81 -7.71 26.88
CA GLN A 49 -22.25 -7.79 27.10
C GLN A 49 -22.94 -6.50 26.68
N GLU A 50 -22.41 -5.32 27.07
CA GLU A 50 -22.94 -4.03 26.68
C GLU A 50 -22.86 -3.83 25.15
N LYS A 51 -21.74 -4.23 24.51
CA LYS A 51 -21.57 -4.16 23.05
C LYS A 51 -22.57 -5.05 22.31
N SER A 52 -22.81 -6.26 22.78
CA SER A 52 -23.81 -7.17 22.20
C SER A 52 -25.22 -6.59 22.29
N PHE A 53 -25.55 -5.96 23.40
CA PHE A 53 -26.84 -5.27 23.57
C PHE A 53 -27.00 -4.08 22.61
N LEU A 54 -25.94 -3.33 22.37
CA LEU A 54 -25.90 -2.21 21.45
C LEU A 54 -26.06 -2.66 19.98
N LEU A 55 -25.43 -3.77 19.60
CA LEU A 55 -25.52 -4.36 18.25
C LEU A 55 -26.93 -4.88 17.95
N LEU A 56 -27.62 -5.46 18.94
CA LEU A 56 -29.01 -5.90 18.79
C LEU A 56 -29.98 -4.73 18.58
N LYS A 57 -29.67 -3.54 19.10
CA LYS A 57 -30.45 -2.31 18.90
C LYS A 57 -30.07 -1.50 17.65
N ASN A 58 -28.96 -1.82 16.98
CA ASN A 58 -28.32 -0.96 15.96
C ASN A 58 -29.17 -0.73 14.68
N ARG A 59 -30.12 -1.61 14.35
CA ARG A 59 -31.04 -1.36 13.22
C ARG A 59 -31.97 -0.14 13.41
N ALA A 60 -32.27 0.22 14.65
CA ALA A 60 -33.11 1.35 14.98
C ALA A 60 -32.33 2.66 15.18
N ILE A 61 -31.03 2.59 15.50
CA ILE A 61 -30.20 3.73 15.91
C ILE A 61 -29.68 4.52 14.69
N GLY A 62 -29.38 3.86 13.57
CA GLY A 62 -28.80 4.52 12.39
C GLY A 62 -29.69 5.59 11.74
N GLU A 63 -31.01 5.45 11.83
CA GLU A 63 -31.96 6.47 11.35
C GLU A 63 -32.14 7.61 12.34
N GLN A 64 -32.04 7.34 13.62
CA GLN A 64 -32.24 8.31 14.70
C GLN A 64 -31.05 9.26 14.91
N LEU A 65 -29.83 8.86 14.50
CA LEU A 65 -28.63 9.71 14.59
C LEU A 65 -28.65 10.91 13.63
N LYS A 66 -29.49 10.91 12.61
CA LYS A 66 -29.62 12.03 11.66
C LYS A 66 -30.17 13.31 12.28
N ASP A 67 -30.93 13.21 13.38
CA ASP A 67 -31.62 14.32 14.04
C ASP A 67 -30.98 14.72 15.39
N VAL A 68 -29.77 14.25 15.70
CA VAL A 68 -29.09 14.53 16.97
C VAL A 68 -28.49 15.93 16.97
N PRO A 69 -28.77 16.78 17.98
CA PRO A 69 -28.14 18.09 18.10
C PRO A 69 -26.61 18.01 18.16
N ALA A 70 -25.91 18.94 17.50
CA ALA A 70 -24.46 18.96 17.36
C ALA A 70 -23.68 18.78 18.68
N GLN A 71 -24.19 19.38 19.77
CA GLN A 71 -23.57 19.25 21.10
C GLN A 71 -23.62 17.82 21.65
N LYS A 72 -24.71 17.08 21.40
CA LYS A 72 -24.84 15.67 21.80
C LYS A 72 -24.05 14.75 20.88
N MET A 73 -23.89 15.12 19.61
CA MET A 73 -23.06 14.40 18.67
C MET A 73 -21.57 14.44 19.10
N GLY A 74 -21.09 15.60 19.58
CA GLY A 74 -19.74 15.74 20.14
C GLY A 74 -19.51 14.84 21.37
N GLN A 75 -20.53 14.75 22.26
CA GLN A 75 -20.48 13.84 23.42
C GLN A 75 -20.43 12.36 22.99
N ILE A 76 -21.26 11.97 22.04
CA ILE A 76 -21.28 10.60 21.48
C ILE A 76 -19.93 10.25 20.84
N GLN A 77 -19.37 11.17 20.04
CA GLN A 77 -18.08 10.98 19.40
C GLN A 77 -16.93 10.83 20.42
N GLY A 78 -16.96 11.64 21.50
CA GLY A 78 -16.00 11.51 22.60
C GLY A 78 -16.04 10.14 23.27
N LEU A 79 -17.25 9.65 23.57
CA LEU A 79 -17.44 8.31 24.17
C LEU A 79 -17.00 7.19 23.23
N LEU A 80 -17.32 7.28 21.94
CA LEU A 80 -16.88 6.31 20.93
C LEU A 80 -15.35 6.27 20.79
N ASN A 81 -14.69 7.42 20.84
CA ASN A 81 -13.23 7.50 20.80
C ASN A 81 -12.59 6.83 22.02
N ASN A 82 -13.18 7.00 23.22
CA ASN A 82 -12.69 6.32 24.42
C ASN A 82 -12.86 4.80 24.35
N ILE A 83 -13.98 4.35 23.82
CA ILE A 83 -14.25 2.93 23.60
C ILE A 83 -13.25 2.34 22.59
N ALA A 84 -12.99 3.04 21.50
CA ALA A 84 -12.03 2.62 20.47
C ALA A 84 -10.60 2.49 21.01
N LYS A 85 -10.17 3.39 21.92
CA LYS A 85 -8.86 3.27 22.59
C LYS A 85 -8.73 1.98 23.39
N SER A 86 -9.79 1.56 24.10
CA SER A 86 -9.76 0.31 24.85
C SER A 86 -9.85 -0.92 23.96
N GLU A 87 -10.51 -0.82 22.80
CA GLU A 87 -10.60 -1.94 21.85
C GLU A 87 -9.24 -2.38 21.32
N GLN A 88 -8.32 -1.43 21.08
CA GLN A 88 -6.94 -1.75 20.72
C GLN A 88 -6.23 -2.48 21.87
N PHE A 89 -6.39 -2.00 23.11
CA PHE A 89 -5.82 -2.66 24.28
C PHE A 89 -6.47 -4.03 24.53
N VAL A 90 -7.81 -4.13 24.46
CA VAL A 90 -8.55 -5.39 24.62
C VAL A 90 -8.16 -6.39 23.53
N THR A 91 -7.96 -5.95 22.30
CA THR A 91 -7.50 -6.81 21.20
C THR A 91 -6.08 -7.30 21.45
N ALA A 92 -5.17 -6.41 21.87
CA ALA A 92 -3.80 -6.79 22.23
C ALA A 92 -3.75 -7.69 23.47
N TRP A 93 -4.56 -7.39 24.51
CA TRP A 93 -4.64 -8.19 25.72
C TRP A 93 -5.28 -9.55 25.45
N CYS A 94 -6.37 -9.61 24.69
CA CYS A 94 -7.01 -10.89 24.30
C CYS A 94 -6.10 -11.74 23.41
N SER A 95 -5.29 -11.12 22.53
CA SER A 95 -4.27 -11.86 21.76
C SER A 95 -3.16 -12.42 22.66
N ARG A 96 -2.85 -11.76 23.76
CA ARG A 96 -1.78 -12.18 24.68
C ARG A 96 -2.19 -13.26 25.66
N TYR A 97 -3.44 -13.31 26.09
CA TYR A 97 -3.92 -14.19 27.17
C TYR A 97 -4.97 -15.25 26.75
N ARG A 98 -5.67 -15.07 25.63
CA ARG A 98 -6.62 -16.08 25.10
C ARG A 98 -5.99 -17.10 24.17
N GLY A 99 -4.80 -16.84 23.66
CA GLY A 99 -4.08 -17.73 22.76
C GLY A 99 -3.26 -18.80 23.45
N ILE A 100 -3.21 -18.84 24.78
CA ILE A 100 -2.47 -19.89 25.49
C ILE A 100 -3.41 -21.07 25.70
N VAL A 101 -3.35 -22.02 24.79
CA VAL A 101 -4.07 -23.29 24.91
C VAL A 101 -3.08 -24.36 25.36
N ASP A 102 -3.40 -25.07 26.42
CA ASP A 102 -2.61 -26.21 26.85
C ASP A 102 -2.65 -27.31 25.78
N HIS A 103 -1.47 -27.68 25.25
CA HIS A 103 -1.31 -28.72 24.25
C HIS A 103 -1.94 -30.05 24.70
N GLN A 104 -1.91 -30.37 26.01
CA GLN A 104 -2.51 -31.58 26.57
C GLN A 104 -4.04 -31.54 26.43
N THR A 105 -4.66 -30.39 26.57
CA THR A 105 -6.11 -30.17 26.40
C THR A 105 -6.54 -30.34 24.95
N MET A 106 -5.67 -30.00 23.98
CA MET A 106 -5.95 -30.19 22.55
C MET A 106 -5.91 -31.63 22.07
N MET A 107 -5.14 -32.48 22.74
CA MET A 107 -5.00 -33.90 22.40
C MET A 107 -6.18 -34.77 22.82
N GLU A 108 -7.10 -34.27 23.66
CA GLU A 108 -8.09 -35.10 24.33
C GLU A 108 -9.39 -35.39 23.55
N SER A 109 -9.87 -34.55 22.66
CA SER A 109 -10.99 -34.87 21.76
C SER A 109 -11.33 -33.74 20.75
N THR A 110 -11.90 -34.11 19.59
CA THR A 110 -12.42 -33.17 18.59
C THR A 110 -13.52 -32.26 19.12
N ALA A 111 -14.38 -32.77 20.03
CA ALA A 111 -15.46 -32.01 20.67
C ALA A 111 -14.88 -30.84 21.50
N ARG A 112 -13.82 -31.10 22.25
CA ARG A 112 -13.14 -30.08 23.07
C ARG A 112 -12.42 -29.01 22.22
N CYS A 113 -11.92 -29.38 21.03
CA CYS A 113 -11.40 -28.42 20.07
C CYS A 113 -12.48 -27.43 19.59
N HIS A 114 -13.72 -27.90 19.39
CA HIS A 114 -14.83 -27.03 19.02
C HIS A 114 -15.20 -26.02 20.11
N ASP A 115 -15.32 -26.51 21.37
CA ASP A 115 -15.62 -25.63 22.50
C ASP A 115 -14.52 -24.57 22.70
N LEU A 116 -13.27 -24.97 22.57
CA LEU A 116 -12.12 -24.10 22.69
C LEU A 116 -12.08 -23.03 21.59
N ILE A 117 -12.40 -23.38 20.35
CA ILE A 117 -12.50 -22.43 19.25
C ILE A 117 -13.56 -21.36 19.53
N ASP A 118 -14.71 -21.76 20.08
CA ASP A 118 -15.80 -20.86 20.46
C ASP A 118 -15.42 -19.93 21.62
N GLU A 119 -14.59 -20.40 22.53
CA GLU A 119 -14.07 -19.58 23.64
C GLU A 119 -13.02 -18.55 23.18
N ILE A 120 -12.20 -18.91 22.21
CA ILE A 120 -11.03 -18.11 21.78
C ILE A 120 -11.44 -17.06 20.74
N LEU A 121 -12.27 -17.43 19.77
CA LEU A 121 -12.59 -16.52 18.66
C LEU A 121 -13.71 -15.53 19.06
N PRO A 122 -13.64 -14.27 18.60
CA PRO A 122 -14.69 -13.28 18.84
C PRO A 122 -16.05 -13.73 18.30
N MET A 123 -17.14 -13.40 18.99
CA MET A 123 -18.51 -13.74 18.55
C MET A 123 -18.86 -13.27 17.13
N ALA A 124 -18.24 -12.18 16.65
CA ALA A 124 -18.43 -11.65 15.30
C ALA A 124 -17.30 -12.08 14.33
N TRP A 125 -16.69 -13.25 14.56
CA TRP A 125 -15.64 -13.77 13.69
C TRP A 125 -16.19 -14.11 12.30
N ASP A 126 -15.55 -13.58 11.26
CA ASP A 126 -15.89 -13.88 9.86
C ASP A 126 -15.06 -15.06 9.34
N TRP A 127 -15.63 -16.25 9.45
CA TRP A 127 -15.00 -17.51 9.04
C TRP A 127 -14.51 -17.53 7.57
N LYS A 128 -14.99 -16.63 6.75
CA LYS A 128 -14.60 -16.55 5.32
C LYS A 128 -13.49 -15.55 5.08
N ASN A 129 -13.48 -14.45 5.80
CA ASN A 129 -12.59 -13.31 5.52
C ASN A 129 -11.52 -13.08 6.57
N ASP A 130 -11.77 -13.40 7.84
CA ASP A 130 -10.77 -13.24 8.89
C ASP A 130 -9.66 -14.28 8.77
N ILE A 131 -8.44 -13.92 9.18
CA ILE A 131 -7.25 -14.75 9.05
C ILE A 131 -6.89 -15.31 10.41
N LEU A 132 -6.87 -16.62 10.51
CA LEU A 132 -6.45 -17.36 11.70
C LEU A 132 -5.01 -17.81 11.54
N ILE A 133 -4.15 -17.45 12.48
CA ILE A 133 -2.74 -17.86 12.51
C ILE A 133 -2.55 -18.82 13.69
N LEU A 134 -1.91 -19.94 13.43
CA LEU A 134 -1.64 -21.00 14.39
C LEU A 134 -0.15 -21.35 14.38
N PRO A 135 0.43 -21.83 15.50
CA PRO A 135 1.81 -22.31 15.52
C PRO A 135 1.96 -23.68 14.83
N SER A 136 3.18 -24.02 14.42
CA SER A 136 3.50 -25.26 13.69
C SER A 136 3.21 -26.57 14.45
N TRP A 137 3.12 -26.51 15.77
CA TRP A 137 2.77 -27.67 16.63
C TRP A 137 1.27 -27.88 16.87
N VAL A 138 0.41 -27.15 16.17
CA VAL A 138 -1.04 -27.38 16.21
C VAL A 138 -1.39 -28.77 15.69
N THR A 139 -2.34 -29.42 16.33
CA THR A 139 -2.77 -30.78 15.91
C THR A 139 -3.64 -30.75 14.65
N SER A 140 -3.60 -31.86 13.89
CA SER A 140 -4.46 -32.04 12.72
C SER A 140 -5.94 -31.98 13.06
N GLU A 141 -6.32 -32.46 14.26
CA GLU A 141 -7.68 -32.44 14.78
C GLU A 141 -8.19 -31.02 15.01
N PHE A 142 -7.33 -30.15 15.60
CA PHE A 142 -7.68 -28.74 15.79
C PHE A 142 -7.88 -28.02 14.46
N ILE A 143 -6.98 -28.22 13.50
CA ILE A 143 -7.10 -27.64 12.16
C ILE A 143 -8.36 -28.17 11.46
N ALA A 144 -8.67 -29.45 11.57
CA ALA A 144 -9.89 -30.03 11.03
C ALA A 144 -11.15 -29.39 11.65
N ALA A 145 -11.15 -29.17 12.97
CA ALA A 145 -12.25 -28.50 13.67
C ALA A 145 -12.42 -27.04 13.20
N VAL A 146 -11.32 -26.30 12.99
CA VAL A 146 -11.31 -24.95 12.45
C VAL A 146 -11.91 -24.90 11.04
N TYR A 147 -11.51 -25.80 10.15
CA TYR A 147 -12.09 -25.89 8.82
C TYR A 147 -13.56 -26.34 8.82
N ALA A 148 -13.96 -27.23 9.72
CA ALA A 148 -15.35 -27.66 9.88
C ALA A 148 -16.28 -26.49 10.29
N ARG A 149 -15.76 -25.46 10.95
CA ARG A 149 -16.47 -24.20 11.24
C ARG A 149 -16.57 -23.25 10.06
N GLY A 150 -15.99 -23.59 8.91
CA GLY A 150 -16.02 -22.80 7.69
C GLY A 150 -14.88 -21.81 7.53
N GLN A 151 -13.85 -21.88 8.37
CA GLN A 151 -12.65 -21.06 8.24
C GLN A 151 -11.97 -21.33 6.90
N ARG A 152 -11.73 -20.26 6.11
CA ARG A 152 -11.08 -20.38 4.80
C ARG A 152 -9.62 -20.01 4.80
N ARG A 153 -9.20 -19.19 5.76
CA ARG A 153 -7.87 -18.58 5.79
C ARG A 153 -7.16 -18.97 7.06
N VAL A 154 -6.36 -20.02 6.96
CA VAL A 154 -5.52 -20.52 8.03
C VAL A 154 -4.07 -20.40 7.61
N CYS A 155 -3.28 -19.67 8.40
CA CYS A 155 -1.83 -19.60 8.29
C CYS A 155 -1.20 -20.34 9.43
N ILE A 156 -0.07 -20.96 9.21
CA ILE A 156 0.73 -21.63 10.25
C ILE A 156 2.09 -20.94 10.31
N PHE A 157 2.45 -20.41 11.49
CA PHE A 157 3.80 -19.94 11.75
C PHE A 157 4.71 -21.13 11.99
N GLU A 158 5.75 -21.25 11.18
CA GLU A 158 6.71 -22.36 11.19
C GLU A 158 7.96 -21.91 11.96
N PHE A 159 8.22 -22.55 13.11
CA PHE A 159 9.33 -22.19 14.00
C PHE A 159 10.48 -23.21 13.94
N ASP A 160 10.17 -24.48 13.60
CA ASP A 160 11.11 -25.58 13.50
C ASP A 160 10.73 -26.54 12.37
N GLU A 161 11.55 -27.56 12.10
CA GLU A 161 11.26 -28.62 11.12
C GLU A 161 10.12 -29.56 11.59
N TYR A 162 8.90 -29.00 11.71
CA TYR A 162 7.70 -29.81 11.93
C TYR A 162 7.19 -30.38 10.60
N THR A 163 6.63 -31.58 10.67
CA THR A 163 6.01 -32.22 9.51
C THR A 163 4.80 -31.40 9.06
N ARG A 164 4.88 -30.79 7.88
CA ARG A 164 3.78 -30.05 7.28
C ARG A 164 2.57 -30.96 7.10
N LEU A 165 1.41 -30.51 7.55
CA LEU A 165 0.18 -31.27 7.46
C LEU A 165 -0.22 -31.52 6.00
N THR A 166 -0.55 -32.79 5.69
CA THR A 166 -1.05 -33.20 4.38
C THR A 166 -2.57 -33.28 4.43
N GLY A 167 -3.25 -32.63 3.51
CA GLY A 167 -4.72 -32.64 3.48
C GLY A 167 -5.27 -31.54 2.56
N ASN A 168 -6.58 -31.51 2.41
CA ASN A 168 -7.27 -30.45 1.69
C ASN A 168 -8.50 -30.03 2.53
N PRO A 169 -8.66 -28.73 2.88
CA PRO A 169 -7.82 -27.59 2.48
C PRO A 169 -6.47 -27.56 3.21
N LYS A 170 -5.44 -27.04 2.57
CA LYS A 170 -4.10 -26.87 3.16
C LYS A 170 -3.99 -25.49 3.79
N PRO A 171 -3.45 -25.38 5.03
CA PRO A 171 -3.04 -24.10 5.57
C PRO A 171 -1.83 -23.54 4.80
N PHE A 172 -1.61 -22.23 4.87
CA PHE A 172 -0.44 -21.58 4.32
C PHE A 172 0.64 -21.48 5.41
N TYR A 173 1.87 -21.87 5.09
CA TYR A 173 2.98 -21.87 6.04
C TYR A 173 3.79 -20.58 5.92
N ILE A 174 4.05 -19.93 7.05
CA ILE A 174 4.76 -18.66 7.19
C ILE A 174 5.97 -18.89 8.08
N ASP A 175 7.16 -18.82 7.50
CA ASP A 175 8.45 -18.96 8.19
C ASP A 175 9.27 -17.65 8.15
N SER A 176 8.84 -16.70 7.35
CA SER A 176 9.57 -15.47 7.07
C SER A 176 8.63 -14.35 6.62
N GLU A 177 9.12 -13.12 6.65
CA GLU A 177 8.46 -11.97 6.06
C GLU A 177 8.11 -12.20 4.58
N LYS A 178 9.05 -12.79 3.82
CA LYS A 178 8.82 -13.13 2.41
C LYS A 178 7.62 -14.04 2.22
N ALA A 179 7.47 -15.08 3.03
CA ALA A 179 6.31 -15.97 2.98
C ALA A 179 5.01 -15.23 3.32
N ALA A 180 5.04 -14.26 4.24
CA ALA A 180 3.89 -13.40 4.55
C ALA A 180 3.48 -12.54 3.33
N PHE A 181 4.42 -11.92 2.63
CA PHE A 181 4.15 -11.18 1.40
C PHE A 181 3.62 -12.08 0.28
N GLU A 182 4.18 -13.28 0.10
CA GLU A 182 3.69 -14.26 -0.87
C GLU A 182 2.25 -14.70 -0.58
N TYR A 183 1.90 -14.91 0.70
CA TYR A 183 0.54 -15.19 1.10
C TYR A 183 -0.43 -14.10 0.64
N PHE A 184 -0.11 -12.83 0.91
CA PHE A 184 -0.98 -11.72 0.53
C PHE A 184 -0.98 -11.44 -0.98
N ALA A 185 0.07 -11.78 -1.70
CA ALA A 185 0.10 -11.68 -3.16
C ALA A 185 -0.86 -12.67 -3.83
N GLN A 186 -1.02 -13.87 -3.26
CA GLN A 186 -1.86 -14.95 -3.80
C GLN A 186 -3.29 -14.93 -3.25
N SER A 187 -3.54 -14.25 -2.14
CA SER A 187 -4.81 -14.30 -1.42
C SER A 187 -5.74 -13.15 -1.81
N GLU A 188 -7.02 -13.47 -2.02
CA GLU A 188 -8.09 -12.47 -2.08
C GLU A 188 -8.40 -11.94 -0.68
N VAL A 189 -7.54 -11.09 -0.14
CA VAL A 189 -7.73 -10.48 1.19
C VAL A 189 -8.40 -9.13 1.03
N TYR A 190 -9.50 -8.94 1.74
CA TYR A 190 -10.25 -7.68 1.76
C TYR A 190 -9.90 -6.86 3.01
N GLY A 191 -9.90 -5.53 2.89
CA GLY A 191 -9.40 -4.60 3.92
C GLY A 191 -10.11 -4.60 5.27
N ALA A 192 -11.18 -5.41 5.44
CA ALA A 192 -11.87 -5.58 6.71
C ALA A 192 -11.49 -6.87 7.45
N ALA A 193 -10.55 -7.66 6.92
CA ALA A 193 -10.13 -8.92 7.55
C ALA A 193 -9.43 -8.64 8.89
N ARG A 194 -9.83 -9.37 9.93
CA ARG A 194 -9.11 -9.39 11.21
C ARG A 194 -8.06 -10.48 11.18
N ILE A 195 -6.96 -10.26 11.88
CA ILE A 195 -5.87 -11.21 12.02
C ILE A 195 -5.79 -11.61 13.49
N ILE A 196 -5.91 -12.88 13.79
CA ILE A 196 -5.73 -13.42 15.13
C ILE A 196 -4.67 -14.51 15.10
N TYR A 197 -3.66 -14.36 15.94
CA TYR A 197 -2.70 -15.41 16.26
C TYR A 197 -3.14 -16.11 17.55
N ILE A 198 -3.39 -17.41 17.47
CA ILE A 198 -3.64 -18.26 18.64
C ILE A 198 -2.30 -18.87 19.05
N SER A 199 -1.74 -18.38 20.14
CA SER A 199 -0.58 -19.00 20.76
C SER A 199 -1.01 -20.26 21.50
N ILE A 200 -0.48 -21.39 21.09
CA ILE A 200 -0.69 -22.67 21.77
C ILE A 200 0.58 -22.96 22.56
N ALA A 201 0.52 -22.79 23.88
CA ALA A 201 1.66 -23.05 24.73
C ALA A 201 1.85 -24.55 24.95
N THR A 202 3.04 -25.04 24.62
CA THR A 202 3.52 -26.32 25.17
C THR A 202 4.27 -26.06 26.48
N PRO A 203 4.36 -27.05 27.40
CA PRO A 203 5.17 -26.90 28.61
C PRO A 203 6.64 -26.51 28.35
N VAL A 204 7.15 -26.87 27.18
CA VAL A 204 8.51 -26.54 26.73
C VAL A 204 8.61 -25.08 26.28
N GLU A 205 7.55 -24.52 25.71
CA GLU A 205 7.49 -23.15 25.21
C GLU A 205 7.29 -22.10 26.28
N LEU A 206 6.59 -22.42 27.35
CA LEU A 206 6.54 -21.57 28.54
C LEU A 206 7.95 -21.32 29.13
N GLN A 207 8.93 -22.11 28.73
CA GLN A 207 10.32 -22.02 29.14
C GLN A 207 11.25 -21.39 28.08
N ASN A 208 10.76 -21.11 26.85
CA ASN A 208 11.61 -20.64 25.75
C ASN A 208 11.19 -19.24 25.26
N GLU A 209 11.86 -18.20 25.80
CA GLU A 209 11.67 -16.79 25.38
C GLU A 209 11.97 -16.58 23.90
N GLU A 210 12.80 -17.42 23.29
CA GLU A 210 13.21 -17.32 21.89
C GLU A 210 12.06 -17.56 20.93
N HIS A 211 11.24 -18.60 21.16
CA HIS A 211 10.04 -18.88 20.35
C HIS A 211 9.00 -17.76 20.48
N ALA A 212 8.81 -17.20 21.68
CA ALA A 212 7.91 -16.08 21.87
C ALA A 212 8.36 -14.82 21.12
N GLN A 213 9.67 -14.55 21.10
CA GLN A 213 10.24 -13.43 20.34
C GLN A 213 10.09 -13.66 18.84
N GLN A 214 10.37 -14.86 18.35
CA GLN A 214 10.22 -15.24 16.95
C GLN A 214 8.75 -15.17 16.50
N ALA A 215 7.80 -15.65 17.31
CA ALA A 215 6.37 -15.55 17.02
C ALA A 215 5.90 -14.09 16.93
N ASN A 216 6.37 -13.24 17.85
CA ASN A 216 6.05 -11.81 17.83
C ASN A 216 6.64 -11.13 16.57
N LYS A 217 7.86 -11.48 16.19
CA LYS A 217 8.47 -10.96 14.96
C LYS A 217 7.65 -11.38 13.73
N LEU A 218 7.37 -12.66 13.56
CA LEU A 218 6.57 -13.14 12.42
C LEU A 218 5.17 -12.51 12.38
N LEU A 219 4.57 -12.26 13.55
CA LEU A 219 3.26 -11.59 13.61
C LEU A 219 3.34 -10.12 13.17
N GLU A 220 4.38 -9.41 13.55
CA GLU A 220 4.61 -8.02 13.08
C GLU A 220 4.90 -8.00 11.58
N ASP A 221 5.76 -8.90 11.08
CA ASP A 221 6.07 -9.06 9.65
C ASP A 221 4.78 -9.37 8.86
N PHE A 222 3.94 -10.26 9.37
CA PHE A 222 2.65 -10.60 8.75
C PHE A 222 1.68 -9.42 8.74
N LYS A 223 1.60 -8.66 9.82
CA LYS A 223 0.78 -7.43 9.89
C LYS A 223 1.29 -6.37 8.93
N MET A 224 2.60 -6.20 8.80
CA MET A 224 3.19 -5.26 7.85
C MET A 224 2.88 -5.65 6.40
N ALA A 225 3.04 -6.92 6.04
CA ALA A 225 2.65 -7.44 4.74
C ALA A 225 1.16 -7.23 4.44
N PHE A 226 0.29 -7.40 5.44
CA PHE A 226 -1.14 -7.09 5.33
C PHE A 226 -1.40 -5.61 5.08
N VAL A 227 -0.80 -4.71 5.87
CA VAL A 227 -0.95 -3.25 5.71
C VAL A 227 -0.48 -2.83 4.32
N HIS A 228 0.66 -3.34 3.87
CA HIS A 228 1.19 -3.08 2.52
C HIS A 228 0.21 -3.55 1.42
N ARG A 229 -0.34 -4.75 1.57
CA ARG A 229 -1.35 -5.28 0.64
C ARG A 229 -2.59 -4.39 0.58
N ILE A 230 -3.10 -3.95 1.74
CA ILE A 230 -4.27 -3.07 1.81
C ILE A 230 -3.98 -1.69 1.20
N ALA A 231 -2.81 -1.13 1.44
CA ALA A 231 -2.39 0.14 0.82
C ALA A 231 -2.38 0.02 -0.71
N ASN A 232 -1.82 -1.06 -1.25
CA ASN A 232 -1.79 -1.32 -2.69
C ASN A 232 -3.20 -1.51 -3.27
N ILE A 233 -4.06 -2.30 -2.61
CA ILE A 233 -5.47 -2.48 -3.02
C ILE A 233 -6.21 -1.15 -3.01
N ASN A 234 -6.05 -0.34 -1.97
CA ASN A 234 -6.70 0.96 -1.86
C ASN A 234 -6.20 1.93 -2.93
N THR A 235 -4.91 1.93 -3.25
CA THR A 235 -4.35 2.73 -4.34
C THR A 235 -4.99 2.37 -5.68
N VAL A 236 -5.03 1.10 -6.03
CA VAL A 236 -5.68 0.65 -7.28
C VAL A 236 -7.18 0.92 -7.25
N LYS A 237 -7.84 0.66 -6.13
CA LYS A 237 -9.28 0.86 -5.94
C LYS A 237 -9.71 2.32 -6.05
N LEU A 238 -8.99 3.22 -5.39
CA LEU A 238 -9.33 4.65 -5.33
C LEU A 238 -8.78 5.44 -6.52
N GLN A 239 -7.65 5.01 -7.09
CA GLN A 239 -6.92 5.76 -8.10
C GLN A 239 -6.83 5.05 -9.46
N GLY A 240 -7.24 3.78 -9.58
CA GLY A 240 -7.03 2.97 -10.78
C GLY A 240 -7.55 3.61 -12.07
N ALA A 241 -8.74 4.20 -12.03
CA ALA A 241 -9.30 4.93 -13.18
C ALA A 241 -8.44 6.16 -13.56
N ARG A 242 -7.96 6.91 -12.57
CA ARG A 242 -7.07 8.07 -12.77
C ARG A 242 -5.73 7.63 -13.33
N LEU A 243 -5.11 6.61 -12.73
CA LEU A 243 -3.82 6.07 -13.17
C LEU A 243 -3.89 5.55 -14.61
N LEU A 244 -4.96 4.84 -14.95
CA LEU A 244 -5.19 4.38 -16.33
C LEU A 244 -5.32 5.56 -17.29
N LYS A 245 -6.12 6.57 -16.98
CA LYS A 245 -6.30 7.76 -17.80
C LYS A 245 -4.99 8.49 -18.03
N GLN A 246 -4.25 8.81 -16.95
CA GLN A 246 -2.95 9.46 -17.02
C GLN A 246 -1.96 8.65 -17.86
N GLY A 247 -1.87 7.35 -17.61
CA GLY A 247 -1.00 6.46 -18.38
C GLY A 247 -1.35 6.43 -19.88
N LEU A 248 -2.65 6.38 -20.23
CA LEU A 248 -3.10 6.44 -21.63
C LEU A 248 -2.74 7.78 -22.29
N GLU A 249 -2.91 8.89 -21.58
CA GLU A 249 -2.52 10.23 -22.05
C GLU A 249 -1.01 10.36 -22.27
N ASN A 250 -0.20 9.63 -21.48
CA ASN A 250 1.26 9.63 -21.55
C ASN A 250 1.81 8.73 -22.66
N LEU A 251 1.05 7.77 -23.19
CA LEU A 251 1.55 6.77 -24.14
C LEU A 251 2.32 7.35 -25.36
N PRO A 252 1.91 8.47 -25.98
CA PRO A 252 2.69 9.07 -27.06
C PRO A 252 4.09 9.48 -26.60
N ALA A 253 4.19 10.12 -25.43
CA ALA A 253 5.46 10.53 -24.87
C ALA A 253 6.29 9.34 -24.34
N VAL A 254 5.63 8.31 -23.82
CA VAL A 254 6.27 7.03 -23.44
C VAL A 254 6.87 6.33 -24.66
N ALA A 255 6.21 6.38 -25.82
CA ALA A 255 6.80 5.85 -27.05
C ALA A 255 8.07 6.59 -27.48
N ASP A 256 8.11 7.91 -27.25
CA ASP A 256 9.27 8.77 -27.59
C ASP A 256 10.37 8.74 -26.52
N ALA A 257 10.05 8.36 -25.31
CA ALA A 257 10.99 8.27 -24.20
C ALA A 257 11.91 7.05 -24.31
N ILE A 258 13.00 7.06 -23.58
CA ILE A 258 13.88 5.91 -23.45
C ILE A 258 13.31 4.99 -22.36
N PRO A 259 13.10 3.69 -22.63
CA PRO A 259 12.74 2.76 -21.56
C PRO A 259 13.94 2.50 -20.65
N PHE A 260 13.71 2.38 -19.37
CA PHE A 260 14.76 2.15 -18.36
C PHE A 260 15.60 0.91 -18.67
N SER A 261 15.01 -0.11 -19.30
CA SER A 261 15.73 -1.31 -19.75
C SER A 261 16.97 -1.04 -20.62
N LYS A 262 16.97 0.05 -21.37
CA LYS A 262 18.15 0.47 -22.17
C LYS A 262 19.31 0.97 -21.32
N MET A 263 19.06 1.24 -20.05
CA MET A 263 20.08 1.71 -19.11
C MET A 263 20.71 0.55 -18.31
N ILE A 264 20.08 -0.62 -18.29
CA ILE A 264 20.54 -1.78 -17.51
C ILE A 264 22.00 -2.12 -17.85
N GLY A 265 22.82 -2.24 -16.79
CA GLY A 265 24.25 -2.54 -16.93
C GLY A 265 25.12 -1.44 -17.55
N GLN A 266 24.53 -0.30 -17.96
CA GLN A 266 25.29 0.78 -18.58
C GLN A 266 26.22 1.51 -17.59
N PHE A 267 26.00 1.35 -16.29
CA PHE A 267 26.78 1.99 -15.22
C PHE A 267 27.41 0.96 -14.28
N GLU A 268 27.69 -0.25 -14.80
CA GLU A 268 28.27 -1.34 -14.02
C GLU A 268 29.59 -0.92 -13.35
N GLY A 269 29.67 -1.12 -12.02
CA GLY A 269 30.81 -0.74 -11.21
C GLY A 269 30.99 0.76 -10.97
N CYS A 270 30.14 1.62 -11.57
CA CYS A 270 30.19 3.06 -11.30
C CYS A 270 29.55 3.37 -9.93
N PRO A 271 30.15 4.25 -9.13
CA PRO A 271 29.51 4.73 -7.91
C PRO A 271 28.23 5.51 -8.22
N MET A 272 27.22 5.36 -7.36
CA MET A 272 25.96 6.11 -7.43
C MET A 272 25.63 6.70 -6.07
N VAL A 273 25.20 7.97 -6.04
CA VAL A 273 24.71 8.64 -4.83
C VAL A 273 23.24 8.96 -4.99
N ILE A 274 22.41 8.41 -4.12
CA ILE A 274 20.99 8.70 -4.03
C ILE A 274 20.81 9.73 -2.92
N VAL A 275 20.35 10.93 -3.28
CA VAL A 275 20.18 12.03 -2.34
C VAL A 275 18.71 12.19 -2.00
N SER A 276 18.30 11.63 -0.86
CA SER A 276 16.94 11.67 -0.35
C SER A 276 16.68 12.94 0.48
N PRO A 277 15.41 13.34 0.65
CA PRO A 277 15.04 14.65 1.21
C PRO A 277 14.98 14.72 2.73
N GLY A 278 15.45 13.70 3.46
CA GLY A 278 15.32 13.65 4.92
C GLY A 278 16.12 14.74 5.65
N PRO A 279 15.76 15.05 6.91
CA PRO A 279 16.34 16.18 7.66
C PRO A 279 17.85 16.14 7.85
N SER A 280 18.46 14.95 7.89
CA SER A 280 19.92 14.80 8.04
C SER A 280 20.69 15.37 6.84
N LEU A 281 20.05 15.49 5.66
CA LEU A 281 20.65 16.08 4.48
C LEU A 281 21.18 17.50 4.75
N ASP A 282 20.53 18.28 5.61
CA ASP A 282 20.99 19.61 6.01
C ASP A 282 22.45 19.63 6.51
N LYS A 283 22.94 18.51 7.08
CA LYS A 283 24.31 18.39 7.60
C LYS A 283 25.33 18.03 6.54
N ASN A 284 24.91 17.27 5.54
CA ASN A 284 25.82 16.61 4.60
C ASN A 284 25.78 17.19 3.19
N ILE A 285 24.79 18.04 2.87
CA ILE A 285 24.52 18.49 1.52
C ILE A 285 25.72 19.17 0.84
N ASP A 286 26.50 19.94 1.57
CA ASP A 286 27.69 20.60 1.01
C ASP A 286 28.78 19.62 0.58
N GLN A 287 28.83 18.43 1.15
CA GLN A 287 29.80 17.40 0.78
C GLN A 287 29.42 16.70 -0.53
N ILE A 288 28.13 16.76 -0.96
CA ILE A 288 27.67 16.14 -2.20
C ILE A 288 28.40 16.71 -3.43
N LYS A 289 28.87 17.95 -3.35
CA LYS A 289 29.68 18.56 -4.43
C LYS A 289 30.91 17.72 -4.83
N ASN A 290 31.51 17.04 -3.85
CA ASN A 290 32.70 16.23 -4.06
C ASN A 290 32.43 14.98 -4.91
N PHE A 291 31.17 14.56 -5.00
CA PHE A 291 30.77 13.38 -5.76
C PHE A 291 30.48 13.68 -7.24
N LYS A 292 30.34 14.96 -7.62
CA LYS A 292 30.05 15.34 -9.01
C LYS A 292 31.19 14.89 -9.94
N GLY A 293 30.83 14.12 -10.99
CA GLY A 293 31.77 13.51 -11.93
C GLY A 293 32.53 12.26 -11.37
N ARG A 294 32.32 11.89 -10.11
CA ARG A 294 32.90 10.71 -9.47
C ARG A 294 31.85 9.65 -9.15
N ALA A 295 30.60 10.07 -8.99
CA ALA A 295 29.45 9.21 -8.82
C ALA A 295 28.27 9.76 -9.64
N LEU A 296 27.39 8.88 -10.07
CA LEU A 296 26.11 9.23 -10.68
C LEU A 296 25.21 9.80 -9.59
N ILE A 297 24.85 11.08 -9.65
CA ILE A 297 24.00 11.75 -8.65
C ILE A 297 22.54 11.63 -9.08
N VAL A 298 21.76 10.91 -8.28
CA VAL A 298 20.33 10.65 -8.50
C VAL A 298 19.53 11.25 -7.34
N ALA A 299 18.50 12.01 -7.66
CA ALA A 299 17.66 12.69 -6.68
C ALA A 299 16.18 12.39 -6.92
N PRO A 300 15.42 11.90 -5.93
CA PRO A 300 13.99 12.13 -5.89
C PRO A 300 13.67 13.61 -6.07
N ALA A 301 12.58 13.95 -6.79
CA ALA A 301 12.24 15.34 -7.06
C ALA A 301 12.17 16.21 -5.80
N GLN A 302 11.72 15.65 -4.69
CA GLN A 302 11.61 16.31 -3.37
C GLN A 302 12.94 16.88 -2.86
N SER A 303 14.08 16.28 -3.18
CA SER A 303 15.43 16.73 -2.77
C SER A 303 16.14 17.57 -3.83
N ALA A 304 15.64 17.63 -5.07
CA ALA A 304 16.32 18.29 -6.17
C ALA A 304 16.53 19.80 -5.94
N LEU A 305 15.56 20.46 -5.31
CA LEU A 305 15.67 21.89 -4.96
C LEU A 305 16.78 22.14 -3.92
N ALA A 306 16.86 21.27 -2.89
CA ALA A 306 17.91 21.38 -1.87
C ALA A 306 19.32 21.21 -2.47
N LEU A 307 19.49 20.23 -3.37
CA LEU A 307 20.74 20.06 -4.11
C LEU A 307 21.08 21.29 -4.95
N THR A 308 20.10 21.84 -5.67
CA THR A 308 20.27 23.07 -6.47
C THR A 308 20.72 24.24 -5.59
N ALA A 309 20.09 24.44 -4.43
CA ALA A 309 20.46 25.48 -3.48
C ALA A 309 21.88 25.30 -2.96
N ALA A 310 22.36 24.07 -2.82
CA ALA A 310 23.74 23.75 -2.48
C ALA A 310 24.71 23.85 -3.67
N GLY A 311 24.26 24.23 -4.87
CA GLY A 311 25.07 24.35 -6.09
C GLY A 311 25.42 23.02 -6.73
N VAL A 312 24.62 21.98 -6.48
CA VAL A 312 24.75 20.64 -7.09
C VAL A 312 23.57 20.37 -8.01
N ILE A 313 23.83 20.14 -9.30
CA ILE A 313 22.80 19.70 -10.23
C ILE A 313 22.87 18.18 -10.33
N PRO A 314 21.78 17.45 -9.99
CA PRO A 314 21.75 16.01 -10.13
C PRO A 314 21.85 15.58 -11.60
N ASP A 315 22.41 14.41 -11.86
CA ASP A 315 22.48 13.85 -13.22
C ASP A 315 21.11 13.30 -13.65
N MET A 316 20.38 12.72 -12.69
CA MET A 316 19.00 12.23 -12.88
C MET A 316 18.10 12.72 -11.75
N VAL A 317 16.88 13.09 -12.12
CA VAL A 317 15.78 13.33 -11.17
C VAL A 317 14.71 12.26 -11.37
N VAL A 318 14.17 11.71 -10.28
CA VAL A 318 13.19 10.63 -10.32
C VAL A 318 11.85 11.11 -9.77
N VAL A 319 10.76 10.79 -10.47
CA VAL A 319 9.38 11.00 -10.04
C VAL A 319 8.59 9.73 -10.32
N ALA A 320 7.95 9.18 -9.31
CA ALA A 320 7.08 8.00 -9.41
C ALA A 320 5.62 8.32 -9.08
N ASP A 321 5.38 9.38 -8.30
CA ASP A 321 4.06 9.74 -7.80
C ASP A 321 3.12 10.19 -8.94
N PRO A 322 1.88 9.66 -9.00
CA PRO A 322 0.89 10.04 -10.00
C PRO A 322 0.22 11.40 -9.75
N ASN A 323 0.44 12.01 -8.60
CA ASN A 323 -0.09 13.33 -8.30
C ASN A 323 0.63 14.42 -9.09
N GLU A 324 0.12 15.65 -9.05
CA GLU A 324 0.74 16.78 -9.72
C GLU A 324 2.00 17.25 -8.97
N MET A 325 3.10 16.52 -9.18
CA MET A 325 4.39 16.76 -8.52
C MET A 325 5.28 17.78 -9.23
N LYS A 326 4.73 18.55 -10.17
CA LYS A 326 5.50 19.54 -10.94
C LYS A 326 6.12 20.60 -10.02
N TYR A 327 5.41 21.02 -8.98
CA TYR A 327 5.88 22.04 -8.03
C TYR A 327 7.20 21.67 -7.34
N LEU A 328 7.50 20.37 -7.21
CA LEU A 328 8.78 19.91 -6.66
C LEU A 328 10.00 20.27 -7.52
N LEU A 329 9.75 20.58 -8.79
CA LEU A 329 10.78 20.95 -9.75
C LEU A 329 10.87 22.47 -9.97
N ASP A 330 10.01 23.26 -9.33
CA ASP A 330 10.05 24.71 -9.39
C ASP A 330 11.34 25.23 -8.74
N GLY A 331 12.09 26.04 -9.47
CA GLY A 331 13.41 26.51 -9.05
C GLY A 331 14.58 25.56 -9.31
N VAL A 332 14.33 24.33 -9.75
CA VAL A 332 15.38 23.40 -10.22
C VAL A 332 15.74 23.74 -11.67
N PRO A 333 17.04 23.94 -12.01
CA PRO A 333 17.47 24.21 -13.38
C PRO A 333 17.39 22.93 -14.22
N MET A 334 16.17 22.55 -14.61
CA MET A 334 15.89 21.31 -15.33
C MET A 334 16.54 21.25 -16.71
N ASP A 335 16.94 22.38 -17.30
CA ASP A 335 17.76 22.42 -18.50
C ASP A 335 19.15 21.80 -18.31
N GLN A 336 19.71 21.88 -17.12
CA GLN A 336 21.00 21.31 -16.75
C GLN A 336 20.89 19.85 -16.21
N VAL A 337 19.73 19.42 -15.73
CA VAL A 337 19.46 18.01 -15.39
C VAL A 337 19.48 17.18 -16.67
N THR A 338 20.28 16.11 -16.69
CA THR A 338 20.47 15.33 -17.92
C THR A 338 19.27 14.43 -18.22
N ALA A 339 18.73 13.72 -17.23
CA ALA A 339 17.58 12.84 -17.41
C ALA A 339 16.51 13.04 -16.33
N LEU A 340 15.24 13.00 -16.74
CA LEU A 340 14.09 12.92 -15.85
C LEU A 340 13.51 11.51 -15.97
N VAL A 341 13.53 10.78 -14.87
CA VAL A 341 13.05 9.38 -14.82
C VAL A 341 11.62 9.38 -14.29
N LEU A 342 10.67 8.94 -15.10
CA LEU A 342 9.24 9.00 -14.82
C LEU A 342 8.57 7.62 -14.83
N GLY A 343 7.73 7.36 -13.84
CA GLY A 343 6.75 6.28 -13.94
C GLY A 343 5.71 6.56 -15.04
N VAL A 344 5.24 5.52 -15.72
CA VAL A 344 4.27 5.66 -16.82
C VAL A 344 3.00 6.41 -16.40
N THR A 345 2.58 6.26 -15.17
CA THR A 345 1.36 6.86 -14.61
C THR A 345 1.57 8.20 -13.92
N CYS A 346 2.76 8.79 -13.98
CA CYS A 346 3.02 10.16 -13.51
C CYS A 346 2.11 11.18 -14.19
N HIS A 347 1.93 12.33 -13.55
CA HIS A 347 1.06 13.38 -14.07
C HIS A 347 1.50 13.83 -15.49
N PRO A 348 0.57 13.94 -16.46
CA PRO A 348 0.91 14.22 -17.88
C PRO A 348 1.69 15.50 -18.12
N ALA A 349 1.54 16.52 -17.26
CA ALA A 349 2.28 17.77 -17.36
C ALA A 349 3.80 17.58 -17.36
N LEU A 350 4.33 16.58 -16.59
CA LEU A 350 5.75 16.28 -16.56
C LEU A 350 6.24 15.75 -17.91
N TYR A 351 5.48 14.87 -18.53
CA TYR A 351 5.79 14.32 -19.85
C TYR A 351 5.77 15.38 -20.96
N GLN A 352 4.82 16.33 -20.87
CA GLN A 352 4.69 17.42 -21.86
C GLN A 352 5.81 18.45 -21.73
N GLN A 353 6.16 18.81 -20.50
CA GLN A 353 7.12 19.88 -20.23
C GLN A 353 8.56 19.46 -20.48
N TYR A 354 8.92 18.19 -20.20
CA TYR A 354 10.30 17.73 -20.23
C TYR A 354 10.59 16.72 -21.34
N ALA A 355 9.83 16.79 -22.44
CA ALA A 355 10.05 15.95 -23.61
C ALA A 355 11.51 15.96 -24.07
N GLY A 356 12.04 14.81 -24.45
CA GLY A 356 13.42 14.66 -24.93
C GLY A 356 14.46 14.29 -23.85
N LYS A 357 14.14 14.45 -22.57
CA LYS A 357 14.99 14.06 -21.43
C LYS A 357 14.43 12.88 -20.64
N ILE A 358 13.33 12.28 -21.08
CA ILE A 358 12.56 11.34 -20.30
C ILE A 358 13.11 9.93 -20.48
N VAL A 359 13.34 9.29 -19.35
CA VAL A 359 13.49 7.83 -19.20
C VAL A 359 12.23 7.32 -18.52
N THR A 360 11.57 6.30 -19.06
CA THR A 360 10.37 5.72 -18.47
C THR A 360 10.65 4.39 -17.80
N PHE A 361 10.01 4.15 -16.67
CA PHE A 361 10.02 2.84 -16.03
C PHE A 361 8.61 2.34 -15.75
N ASN A 362 8.49 1.03 -15.67
CA ASN A 362 7.25 0.34 -15.31
C ASN A 362 7.26 0.01 -13.81
N ALA A 363 6.16 0.32 -13.13
CA ALA A 363 5.99 0.16 -11.68
C ALA A 363 5.03 -0.98 -11.29
N ASN A 364 4.77 -1.92 -12.18
CA ASN A 364 3.86 -3.07 -11.99
C ASN A 364 2.40 -2.68 -11.65
N LEU A 365 1.90 -1.60 -12.21
CA LEU A 365 0.55 -1.08 -12.00
C LEU A 365 -0.36 -1.43 -13.19
N GLY A 366 -0.69 -2.68 -13.42
CA GLY A 366 -1.66 -3.16 -14.41
C GLY A 366 -1.46 -2.69 -15.87
N LEU A 367 -1.47 -1.37 -16.15
CA LEU A 367 -1.20 -0.81 -17.46
C LEU A 367 0.25 -1.09 -17.92
N ASP A 368 1.18 -1.12 -16.98
CA ASP A 368 2.60 -1.35 -17.26
C ASP A 368 2.84 -2.75 -17.82
N ALA A 369 2.12 -3.75 -17.34
CA ALA A 369 2.19 -5.11 -17.88
C ALA A 369 1.76 -5.15 -19.36
N TRP A 370 0.71 -4.41 -19.72
CA TRP A 370 0.24 -4.30 -21.09
C TRP A 370 1.27 -3.58 -21.99
N ILE A 371 1.92 -2.52 -21.48
CA ILE A 371 2.98 -1.80 -22.19
C ILE A 371 4.21 -2.69 -22.38
N SER A 372 4.62 -3.41 -21.32
CA SER A 372 5.74 -4.36 -21.34
C SER A 372 5.53 -5.44 -22.39
N ASP A 373 4.31 -5.95 -22.51
CA ASP A 373 3.96 -6.97 -23.51
C ASP A 373 4.04 -6.43 -24.94
N ILE A 374 3.65 -5.17 -25.16
CA ILE A 374 3.73 -4.52 -26.49
C ILE A 374 5.19 -4.33 -26.92
N PHE A 375 6.02 -3.80 -26.02
CA PHE A 375 7.43 -3.48 -26.35
C PHE A 375 8.38 -4.66 -26.15
N LYS A 376 7.87 -5.80 -25.61
CA LYS A 376 8.68 -6.94 -25.19
C LYS A 376 9.77 -6.54 -24.19
N ASP A 377 9.46 -5.56 -23.36
CA ASP A 377 10.30 -5.07 -22.29
C ASP A 377 9.68 -5.50 -20.95
N THR A 378 10.25 -6.54 -20.36
CA THR A 378 9.78 -7.12 -19.10
C THR A 378 10.40 -6.48 -17.88
N THR A 379 11.24 -5.46 -18.07
CA THR A 379 11.89 -4.76 -16.96
C THR A 379 10.86 -3.97 -16.18
N THR A 380 10.61 -4.41 -14.97
CA THR A 380 9.74 -3.74 -14.00
C THR A 380 10.56 -3.41 -12.78
N LEU A 381 10.55 -2.15 -12.36
CA LEU A 381 11.09 -1.80 -11.06
C LEU A 381 10.07 -2.22 -9.99
N PRO A 382 10.48 -2.97 -8.96
CA PRO A 382 9.58 -3.25 -7.86
C PRO A 382 9.16 -1.92 -7.22
N ALA A 383 7.88 -1.59 -7.29
CA ALA A 383 7.38 -0.38 -6.66
C ALA A 383 7.40 -0.55 -5.14
N GLY A 384 8.39 0.05 -4.50
CA GLY A 384 8.63 -0.08 -3.05
C GLY A 384 7.94 0.99 -2.20
N GLY A 385 6.97 1.73 -2.77
CA GLY A 385 6.17 2.73 -2.07
C GLY A 385 6.84 4.10 -1.92
N SER A 386 8.15 4.26 -2.15
CA SER A 386 8.83 5.56 -2.16
C SER A 386 9.71 5.74 -3.40
N VAL A 387 9.84 6.99 -3.84
CA VAL A 387 10.73 7.34 -4.98
C VAL A 387 12.20 7.00 -4.68
N SER A 388 12.59 7.03 -3.41
CA SER A 388 13.96 6.67 -3.00
C SER A 388 14.20 5.16 -3.09
N THR A 389 13.21 4.32 -2.82
CA THR A 389 13.31 2.86 -3.04
C THR A 389 13.38 2.54 -4.53
N ASP A 390 12.62 3.26 -5.37
CA ASP A 390 12.73 3.14 -6.83
C ASP A 390 14.13 3.51 -7.31
N ALA A 391 14.71 4.61 -6.79
CA ALA A 391 16.07 5.02 -7.12
C ALA A 391 17.13 3.98 -6.69
N LEU A 392 16.93 3.32 -5.53
CA LEU A 392 17.80 2.21 -5.09
C LEU A 392 17.70 1.01 -6.04
N CYS A 393 16.48 0.58 -6.39
CA CYS A 393 16.28 -0.47 -7.38
C CYS A 393 16.93 -0.12 -8.73
N MET A 394 16.80 1.14 -9.18
CA MET A 394 17.48 1.62 -10.39
C MET A 394 18.99 1.41 -10.29
N GLY A 395 19.61 1.79 -9.15
CA GLY A 395 21.04 1.58 -8.91
C GLY A 395 21.46 0.13 -9.02
N VAL A 396 20.66 -0.79 -8.47
CA VAL A 396 20.89 -2.24 -8.56
C VAL A 396 20.79 -2.73 -10.01
N PHE A 397 19.76 -2.35 -10.77
CA PHE A 397 19.61 -2.71 -12.18
C PHE A 397 20.70 -2.11 -13.07
N LEU A 398 21.15 -0.90 -12.75
CA LEU A 398 22.29 -0.25 -13.42
C LEU A 398 23.63 -0.92 -13.09
N LYS A 399 23.63 -1.83 -12.10
CA LYS A 399 24.81 -2.50 -11.52
C LYS A 399 25.84 -1.50 -10.97
N CYS A 400 25.35 -0.40 -10.40
CA CYS A 400 26.20 0.56 -9.73
C CYS A 400 26.83 -0.04 -8.46
N SER A 401 28.10 0.28 -8.18
CA SER A 401 28.77 -0.10 -6.93
C SER A 401 29.92 0.87 -6.63
N PRO A 402 29.99 1.43 -5.41
CA PRO A 402 28.98 1.38 -4.36
C PRO A 402 27.71 2.17 -4.72
N ILE A 403 26.56 1.78 -4.12
CA ILE A 403 25.35 2.62 -4.06
C ILE A 403 25.30 3.27 -2.69
N ILE A 404 25.33 4.59 -2.68
CA ILE A 404 25.41 5.43 -1.48
C ILE A 404 24.09 6.14 -1.27
N ILE A 405 23.42 5.95 -0.12
CA ILE A 405 22.23 6.72 0.25
C ILE A 405 22.60 7.82 1.25
N VAL A 406 22.06 9.03 1.02
CA VAL A 406 22.24 10.21 1.87
C VAL A 406 20.89 10.87 2.11
N GLY A 407 20.65 11.35 3.33
CA GLY A 407 19.37 11.99 3.68
C GLY A 407 18.19 11.01 3.70
N GLN A 408 18.44 9.72 3.88
CA GLN A 408 17.40 8.68 3.94
C GLN A 408 17.03 8.40 5.40
N ASP A 409 16.49 9.40 6.07
CA ASP A 409 16.20 9.36 7.51
C ASP A 409 15.10 8.38 7.89
N LEU A 410 14.03 8.28 7.12
CA LEU A 410 12.83 7.47 7.41
C LEU A 410 12.25 7.76 8.81
N SER A 411 12.49 8.95 9.33
CA SER A 411 12.10 9.40 10.66
C SER A 411 12.04 10.91 10.72
N PHE A 412 11.52 11.43 11.81
CA PHE A 412 11.46 12.86 12.09
C PHE A 412 12.67 13.31 12.90
N ALA A 413 13.28 14.42 12.53
CA ALA A 413 14.29 15.09 13.34
C ALA A 413 13.67 16.30 14.05
N GLY A 414 13.32 16.15 15.33
CA GLY A 414 12.56 17.17 16.06
C GLY A 414 11.16 17.32 15.44
N ASP A 415 10.87 18.49 14.87
CA ASP A 415 9.64 18.83 14.16
C ASP A 415 9.78 18.78 12.62
N LYS A 416 10.93 18.32 12.10
CA LYS A 416 11.20 18.30 10.67
C LYS A 416 10.93 16.93 10.06
N GLN A 417 10.25 16.93 8.91
CA GLN A 417 10.07 15.77 8.04
C GLN A 417 11.10 15.75 6.90
N TYR A 418 11.45 16.92 6.38
CA TYR A 418 12.35 17.10 5.23
C TYR A 418 13.51 18.04 5.55
N ALA A 419 14.55 17.99 4.72
CA ALA A 419 15.64 18.95 4.74
C ALA A 419 15.12 20.37 4.48
N SER A 420 15.73 21.36 5.09
CA SER A 420 15.20 22.73 5.15
C SER A 420 15.05 23.39 3.78
N GLN A 421 15.89 23.04 2.80
CA GLN A 421 15.88 23.59 1.44
C GLN A 421 15.13 22.69 0.43
N SER A 422 14.52 21.59 0.89
CA SER A 422 13.64 20.77 0.05
C SER A 422 12.35 21.52 -0.30
N ALA A 423 11.63 21.12 -1.33
CA ALA A 423 10.41 21.81 -1.78
C ALA A 423 9.38 21.95 -0.63
N ASP A 424 9.22 20.92 0.20
CA ASP A 424 8.35 20.94 1.38
C ASP A 424 9.13 21.09 2.71
N GLY A 425 10.33 21.67 2.67
CA GLY A 425 11.21 21.82 3.85
C GLY A 425 10.64 22.68 4.98
N GLN A 426 9.62 23.49 4.71
CA GLN A 426 8.90 24.30 5.69
C GLN A 426 7.86 23.53 6.50
N VAL A 427 7.46 22.34 6.04
CA VAL A 427 6.45 21.51 6.69
C VAL A 427 6.94 21.06 8.06
N LYS A 428 6.12 21.27 9.07
CA LYS A 428 6.39 20.90 10.46
C LYS A 428 5.56 19.72 10.91
N ILE A 429 6.15 18.87 11.72
CA ILE A 429 5.49 17.73 12.35
C ILE A 429 5.07 18.12 13.76
N VAL A 430 3.81 17.93 14.07
CA VAL A 430 3.24 18.08 15.41
C VAL A 430 2.94 16.69 15.97
N LYS A 431 3.77 16.27 16.94
CA LYS A 431 3.59 14.98 17.61
C LYS A 431 2.64 15.13 18.78
N ASN A 432 1.74 14.19 18.92
CA ASN A 432 0.86 14.06 20.08
C ASN A 432 1.12 12.69 20.72
N GLU A 433 1.89 12.67 21.79
CA GLU A 433 2.26 11.45 22.51
C GLU A 433 1.07 10.84 23.25
N ASP A 434 0.11 11.67 23.72
CA ASP A 434 -1.09 11.19 24.43
C ASP A 434 -2.01 10.36 23.50
N THR A 435 -2.13 10.79 22.24
CA THR A 435 -2.94 10.08 21.22
C THR A 435 -2.11 9.15 20.35
N ASN A 436 -0.78 9.14 20.52
CA ASN A 436 0.17 8.43 19.67
C ASN A 436 -0.02 8.74 18.19
N THR A 437 -0.17 10.03 17.87
CA THR A 437 -0.42 10.49 16.49
C THR A 437 0.53 11.62 16.09
N VAL A 438 0.62 11.83 14.78
CA VAL A 438 1.33 12.93 14.15
C VAL A 438 0.37 13.70 13.24
N SER A 439 0.47 15.01 13.22
CA SER A 439 -0.20 15.91 12.31
C SER A 439 0.79 16.88 11.67
N TYR A 440 0.33 17.68 10.72
CA TYR A 440 1.16 18.54 9.90
C TYR A 440 0.81 20.01 10.09
N ALA A 441 1.83 20.87 10.05
CA ALA A 441 1.67 22.33 10.05
C ALA A 441 2.56 22.96 8.96
N ASN A 442 2.23 24.17 8.54
CA ASN A 442 2.95 24.90 7.48
C ASN A 442 3.03 24.12 6.16
N LEU A 443 1.94 23.51 5.76
CA LEU A 443 1.87 22.79 4.49
C LEU A 443 2.13 23.73 3.32
N THR A 444 2.76 23.22 2.26
CA THR A 444 2.83 23.92 0.97
C THR A 444 1.51 23.75 0.23
N GLU A 445 1.17 24.71 -0.64
CA GLU A 445 -0.01 24.61 -1.51
C GLU A 445 0.03 23.33 -2.37
N GLY A 446 1.24 22.94 -2.83
CA GLY A 446 1.44 21.71 -3.57
C GLY A 446 1.07 20.48 -2.76
N LEU A 447 1.53 20.38 -1.50
CA LEU A 447 1.24 19.24 -0.63
C LEU A 447 -0.24 19.21 -0.19
N GLU A 448 -0.86 20.36 0.05
CA GLU A 448 -2.30 20.46 0.31
C GLU A 448 -3.11 19.92 -0.89
N THR A 449 -2.70 20.26 -2.12
CA THR A 449 -3.32 19.75 -3.34
C THR A 449 -3.17 18.22 -3.44
N VAL A 450 -2.01 17.68 -3.08
CA VAL A 450 -1.77 16.22 -3.06
C VAL A 450 -2.67 15.53 -2.04
N PHE A 451 -2.78 16.06 -0.83
CA PHE A 451 -3.68 15.50 0.19
C PHE A 451 -5.15 15.55 -0.25
N ALA A 452 -5.60 16.67 -0.78
CA ALA A 452 -6.95 16.81 -1.31
C ALA A 452 -7.25 15.83 -2.46
N ALA A 453 -6.29 15.62 -3.37
CA ALA A 453 -6.40 14.62 -4.44
C ALA A 453 -6.48 13.17 -3.91
N GLY A 454 -5.89 12.90 -2.75
CA GLY A 454 -6.01 11.65 -2.00
C GLY A 454 -7.31 11.51 -1.21
N GLY A 455 -8.16 12.54 -1.17
CA GLY A 455 -9.40 12.57 -0.39
C GLY A 455 -9.19 12.91 1.09
N PHE A 456 -8.03 13.48 1.46
CA PHE A 456 -7.70 13.85 2.83
C PHE A 456 -7.86 15.36 3.03
N ASP A 457 -8.45 15.75 4.14
CA ASP A 457 -8.39 17.12 4.63
C ASP A 457 -7.08 17.32 5.40
N SER A 458 -6.20 18.12 4.82
CA SER A 458 -4.85 18.37 5.36
C SER A 458 -4.84 18.97 6.77
N HIS A 459 -5.90 19.70 7.15
CA HIS A 459 -6.02 20.35 8.47
C HIS A 459 -6.46 19.39 9.58
N THR A 460 -7.12 18.29 9.21
CA THR A 460 -7.62 17.28 10.16
C THR A 460 -6.86 15.96 10.08
N LEU A 461 -5.96 15.84 9.10
CA LEU A 461 -5.18 14.62 8.89
C LEU A 461 -4.28 14.34 10.09
N THR A 462 -4.48 13.17 10.69
CA THR A 462 -3.60 12.61 11.72
C THR A 462 -3.20 11.20 11.31
N GLU A 463 -1.92 10.88 11.50
CA GLU A 463 -1.38 9.55 11.22
C GLU A 463 -0.84 8.91 12.52
N PRO A 464 -0.81 7.57 12.63
CA PRO A 464 -0.20 6.90 13.76
C PRO A 464 1.29 7.22 13.89
N LEU A 465 1.70 7.68 15.08
CA LEU A 465 3.11 7.82 15.44
C LEU A 465 3.69 6.43 15.69
N ARG A 466 4.87 6.15 15.15
CA ARG A 466 5.60 4.89 15.27
C ARG A 466 7.04 5.13 15.68
N THR A 467 7.78 4.05 15.94
CA THR A 467 9.21 4.10 16.25
C THR A 467 9.97 3.08 15.41
N LEU A 468 11.21 3.41 15.06
CA LEU A 468 12.16 2.52 14.41
C LEU A 468 13.48 2.52 15.20
N PRO A 469 14.35 1.50 15.05
CA PRO A 469 15.71 1.56 15.52
C PRO A 469 16.45 2.78 14.96
N GLY A 470 17.17 3.51 15.80
CA GLY A 470 17.92 4.69 15.38
C GLY A 470 19.29 4.37 14.80
N TYR A 471 19.77 5.18 13.86
CA TYR A 471 21.08 5.07 13.20
C TYR A 471 22.24 4.96 14.20
N TYR A 472 22.19 5.72 15.29
CA TYR A 472 23.19 5.71 16.36
C TYR A 472 22.77 4.89 17.58
N GLY A 473 21.80 3.99 17.42
CA GLY A 473 21.18 3.26 18.52
C GLY A 473 19.97 3.99 19.12
N GLY A 474 19.30 3.34 20.08
CA GLY A 474 18.01 3.82 20.60
C GLY A 474 16.89 3.72 19.56
N THR A 475 15.89 4.59 19.71
CA THR A 475 14.71 4.63 18.81
C THR A 475 14.50 6.03 18.26
N VAL A 476 13.94 6.12 17.05
CA VAL A 476 13.53 7.35 16.39
C VAL A 476 12.04 7.33 16.07
N PHE A 477 11.38 8.49 16.13
CA PHE A 477 9.98 8.63 15.79
C PHE A 477 9.79 8.66 14.26
N THR A 478 8.76 7.95 13.81
CA THR A 478 8.40 7.83 12.41
C THR A 478 6.89 7.75 12.21
N LYS A 479 6.44 7.50 10.98
CA LYS A 479 5.05 7.27 10.60
C LYS A 479 4.89 5.96 9.81
N THR A 480 3.66 5.55 9.56
CA THR A 480 3.38 4.22 8.99
C THR A 480 4.02 4.01 7.61
N ASP A 481 3.90 4.98 6.69
CA ASP A 481 4.50 4.87 5.35
C ASP A 481 6.04 4.81 5.40
N TYR A 482 6.69 5.59 6.28
CA TYR A 482 8.14 5.54 6.47
C TYR A 482 8.61 4.20 7.04
N ALA A 483 7.80 3.58 7.92
CA ALA A 483 8.10 2.23 8.40
C ALA A 483 7.99 1.17 7.28
N ILE A 484 7.02 1.33 6.38
CA ILE A 484 6.91 0.49 5.16
C ILE A 484 8.15 0.69 4.27
N PHE A 485 8.53 1.93 4.00
CA PHE A 485 9.72 2.22 3.18
C PHE A 485 11.01 1.67 3.81
N HIS A 486 11.11 1.73 5.15
CA HIS A 486 12.23 1.14 5.88
C HIS A 486 12.36 -0.36 5.62
N THR A 487 11.25 -1.10 5.72
CA THR A 487 11.19 -2.52 5.41
C THR A 487 11.60 -2.78 3.96
N GLU A 488 11.13 -1.97 3.01
CA GLU A 488 11.49 -2.14 1.59
C GLU A 488 13.00 -1.92 1.33
N PHE A 489 13.63 -0.94 1.99
CA PHE A 489 15.09 -0.76 1.90
C PHE A 489 15.84 -2.01 2.39
N GLN A 490 15.39 -2.62 3.48
CA GLN A 490 15.98 -3.85 4.03
C GLN A 490 15.76 -5.04 3.09
N ASN A 491 14.56 -5.18 2.52
CA ASN A 491 14.24 -6.23 1.55
C ASN A 491 15.13 -6.14 0.31
N ILE A 492 15.33 -4.94 -0.24
CA ILE A 492 16.22 -4.72 -1.37
C ILE A 492 17.66 -5.06 -0.99
N ALA A 493 18.13 -4.65 0.19
CA ALA A 493 19.48 -4.97 0.66
C ALA A 493 19.68 -6.47 0.84
N GLN A 494 18.68 -7.18 1.37
CA GLN A 494 18.74 -8.63 1.50
C GLN A 494 18.76 -9.32 0.13
N ALA A 495 17.94 -8.86 -0.83
CA ALA A 495 17.94 -9.40 -2.18
C ALA A 495 19.30 -9.21 -2.88
N VAL A 496 19.91 -8.03 -2.74
CA VAL A 496 21.27 -7.74 -3.25
C VAL A 496 22.30 -8.69 -2.66
N LYS A 497 22.21 -8.98 -1.36
CA LYS A 497 23.09 -9.92 -0.66
C LYS A 497 22.87 -11.36 -1.14
N ASP A 498 21.62 -11.79 -1.29
CA ASP A 498 21.26 -13.15 -1.71
C ASP A 498 21.69 -13.44 -3.16
N GLU A 499 21.59 -12.43 -4.03
CA GLU A 499 22.06 -12.55 -5.41
C GLU A 499 23.59 -12.64 -5.54
N GLY A 500 24.34 -12.20 -4.52
CA GLY A 500 25.80 -12.26 -4.51
C GLY A 500 26.46 -11.48 -5.65
N ASN A 501 25.80 -10.42 -6.15
CA ASN A 501 26.22 -9.66 -7.33
C ASN A 501 27.38 -8.67 -7.06
N GLY A 502 27.90 -8.61 -5.83
CA GLY A 502 29.03 -7.77 -5.44
C GLY A 502 28.71 -6.27 -5.33
N ILE A 503 27.44 -5.89 -5.33
CA ILE A 503 27.03 -4.49 -5.13
C ILE A 503 27.20 -4.12 -3.66
N GLU A 504 27.97 -3.08 -3.40
CA GLU A 504 28.16 -2.52 -2.05
C GLU A 504 27.08 -1.44 -1.77
N LEU A 505 26.36 -1.58 -0.64
CA LEU A 505 25.34 -0.65 -0.18
C LEU A 505 25.86 0.14 1.01
N LEU A 506 25.95 1.47 0.88
CA LEU A 506 26.45 2.39 1.91
C LEU A 506 25.32 3.31 2.37
N ASN A 507 25.10 3.36 3.68
CA ASN A 507 24.21 4.35 4.28
C ASN A 507 25.04 5.49 4.92
N CYS A 508 25.10 6.61 4.22
CA CYS A 508 25.78 7.83 4.64
C CYS A 508 24.80 8.92 5.11
N THR A 509 23.62 8.54 5.56
CA THR A 509 22.59 9.46 6.08
C THR A 509 23.05 10.18 7.34
N GLU A 510 23.82 9.50 8.21
CA GLU A 510 24.34 10.04 9.47
C GLU A 510 23.22 10.59 10.38
N GLY A 511 22.08 9.89 10.39
CA GLY A 511 20.89 10.22 11.17
C GLY A 511 19.71 9.33 10.82
N GLY A 512 18.57 9.56 11.47
CA GLY A 512 17.36 8.83 11.19
C GLY A 512 17.35 7.38 11.66
N ALA A 513 16.66 6.51 10.93
CA ALA A 513 16.54 5.09 11.23
C ALA A 513 17.78 4.30 10.81
N TYR A 514 18.09 3.25 11.56
CA TYR A 514 19.06 2.23 11.18
C TYR A 514 18.45 1.32 10.11
N ILE A 515 19.14 1.11 9.00
CA ILE A 515 18.66 0.26 7.91
C ILE A 515 19.56 -0.98 7.83
N GLU A 516 19.03 -2.13 8.16
CA GLU A 516 19.77 -3.40 8.10
C GLU A 516 20.18 -3.74 6.65
N GLY A 517 21.34 -4.39 6.49
CA GLY A 517 21.87 -4.77 5.18
C GLY A 517 22.71 -3.68 4.50
N PHE A 518 22.76 -2.48 5.03
CA PHE A 518 23.65 -1.41 4.58
C PHE A 518 24.88 -1.30 5.49
N ASN A 519 26.02 -0.93 4.91
CA ASN A 519 27.20 -0.53 5.67
C ASN A 519 27.04 0.96 6.06
N HIS A 520 26.94 1.24 7.36
CA HIS A 520 26.73 2.57 7.91
C HIS A 520 28.08 3.27 8.12
N ILE A 521 28.38 4.25 7.28
CA ILE A 521 29.62 5.04 7.34
C ILE A 521 29.31 6.53 7.15
N SER A 522 30.27 7.39 7.50
CA SER A 522 30.12 8.81 7.21
C SER A 522 30.28 9.10 5.72
N LEU A 523 29.61 10.15 5.22
CA LEU A 523 29.73 10.59 3.84
C LEU A 523 31.20 10.94 3.48
N ARG A 524 31.97 11.43 4.45
CA ARG A 524 33.41 11.68 4.28
C ARG A 524 34.23 10.40 4.04
N GLN A 525 33.87 9.31 4.73
CA GLN A 525 34.52 8.01 4.47
C GLN A 525 34.18 7.50 3.07
N ALA A 526 32.90 7.57 2.66
CA ALA A 526 32.48 7.21 1.31
C ALA A 526 33.21 8.05 0.24
N ASP A 527 33.35 9.37 0.47
CA ASP A 527 34.11 10.28 -0.41
C ASP A 527 35.57 9.81 -0.57
N SER A 528 36.20 9.38 0.52
CA SER A 528 37.57 8.87 0.50
C SER A 528 37.72 7.54 -0.25
N MET A 529 36.68 6.71 -0.30
CA MET A 529 36.65 5.42 -1.02
C MET A 529 36.57 5.58 -2.54
N LEU A 530 36.00 6.63 -3.05
CA LEU A 530 35.72 6.82 -4.48
C LEU A 530 36.94 7.22 -5.34
N GLY A 531 38.15 7.13 -4.80
CA GLY A 531 39.36 7.45 -5.55
C GLY A 531 39.67 8.96 -5.68
N ARG A 532 40.63 9.31 -6.52
CA ARG A 532 41.10 10.69 -6.63
C ARG A 532 40.16 11.58 -7.47
N PRO A 533 40.02 12.86 -7.11
CA PRO A 533 39.17 13.81 -7.86
C PRO A 533 39.56 14.04 -9.32
N ASP A 534 40.78 13.67 -9.72
CA ASP A 534 41.29 13.79 -11.07
C ASP A 534 40.76 12.73 -12.06
N GLN A 535 40.11 11.68 -11.55
CA GLN A 535 39.42 10.67 -12.33
C GLN A 535 37.91 10.98 -12.41
N THR A 536 37.54 11.94 -13.22
CA THR A 536 36.12 12.26 -13.45
C THR A 536 35.51 11.42 -14.58
N LEU A 537 34.30 10.92 -14.34
CA LEU A 537 33.49 10.21 -15.33
C LEU A 537 32.45 11.16 -15.95
N ASP A 538 32.28 11.13 -17.25
CA ASP A 538 31.24 11.93 -17.92
C ASP A 538 29.90 11.19 -17.90
N PHE A 539 29.26 11.12 -16.72
CA PHE A 539 27.93 10.54 -16.55
C PHE A 539 26.87 11.25 -17.42
N SER A 540 26.95 12.57 -17.50
CA SER A 540 26.02 13.36 -18.30
C SER A 540 26.19 13.10 -19.80
N GLY A 541 27.41 12.92 -20.29
CA GLY A 541 27.68 12.55 -21.70
C GLY A 541 27.11 11.17 -22.02
N LYS A 542 27.36 10.18 -21.16
CA LYS A 542 26.83 8.83 -21.31
C LYS A 542 25.31 8.78 -21.28
N LEU A 543 24.66 9.51 -20.36
CA LEU A 543 23.21 9.64 -20.32
C LEU A 543 22.66 10.28 -21.59
N ARG A 544 23.30 11.34 -22.11
CA ARG A 544 22.89 11.96 -23.37
C ARG A 544 23.02 11.02 -24.57
N GLU A 545 24.06 10.19 -24.60
CA GLU A 545 24.22 9.16 -25.63
C GLU A 545 23.04 8.16 -25.57
N ILE A 546 22.69 7.66 -24.40
CA ILE A 546 21.53 6.78 -24.20
C ILE A 546 20.25 7.46 -24.66
N LEU A 547 20.03 8.72 -24.27
CA LEU A 547 18.85 9.50 -24.64
C LEU A 547 18.72 9.76 -26.17
N ARG A 548 19.81 9.67 -26.94
CA ARG A 548 19.80 9.77 -28.41
C ARG A 548 19.43 8.44 -29.09
N SER A 549 19.57 7.30 -28.40
CA SER A 549 19.30 5.96 -28.95
C SER A 549 17.78 5.68 -29.05
N LYS A 550 17.07 6.45 -29.89
CA LYS A 550 15.60 6.38 -29.99
C LYS A 550 15.13 5.38 -31.04
N ASP A 551 14.21 4.52 -30.66
CA ASP A 551 13.41 3.67 -31.55
C ASP A 551 11.93 4.09 -31.52
N ALA A 552 11.71 5.40 -31.52
CA ALA A 552 10.41 6.01 -31.27
C ALA A 552 9.37 5.65 -32.35
N LEU A 553 9.76 5.59 -33.62
CA LEU A 553 8.83 5.27 -34.71
C LEU A 553 8.24 3.87 -34.59
N THR A 554 9.11 2.87 -34.38
CA THR A 554 8.67 1.46 -34.19
C THR A 554 7.76 1.33 -32.95
N ARG A 555 8.13 1.99 -31.86
CA ARG A 555 7.33 1.96 -30.62
C ARG A 555 5.96 2.64 -30.80
N ARG A 556 5.90 3.76 -31.51
CA ARG A 556 4.64 4.43 -31.85
C ARG A 556 3.73 3.55 -32.69
N GLU A 557 4.26 2.87 -33.69
CA GLU A 557 3.50 1.95 -34.53
C GLU A 557 2.99 0.73 -33.73
N GLN A 558 3.81 0.16 -32.85
CA GLN A 558 3.41 -0.95 -31.99
C GLN A 558 2.26 -0.54 -31.06
N LEU A 559 2.37 0.60 -30.39
CA LEU A 559 1.32 1.17 -29.55
C LEU A 559 0.05 1.45 -30.35
N ALA A 560 0.15 2.10 -31.49
CA ALA A 560 -1.01 2.43 -32.32
C ALA A 560 -1.77 1.18 -32.77
N ARG A 561 -1.06 0.10 -33.13
CA ARG A 561 -1.67 -1.18 -33.48
C ARG A 561 -2.41 -1.79 -32.29
N SER A 562 -1.78 -1.86 -31.13
CA SER A 562 -2.35 -2.43 -29.91
C SER A 562 -3.53 -1.63 -29.38
N LEU A 563 -3.45 -0.28 -29.43
CA LEU A 563 -4.56 0.60 -29.04
C LEU A 563 -5.78 0.46 -29.98
N LYS A 564 -5.58 0.30 -31.29
CA LYS A 564 -6.68 0.05 -32.23
C LYS A 564 -7.41 -1.25 -31.90
N VAL A 565 -6.68 -2.31 -31.56
CA VAL A 565 -7.27 -3.58 -31.12
C VAL A 565 -8.03 -3.39 -29.81
N MET A 566 -7.42 -2.74 -28.85
CA MET A 566 -8.05 -2.45 -27.53
C MET A 566 -9.33 -1.63 -27.70
N ARG A 567 -9.29 -0.58 -28.50
CA ARG A 567 -10.45 0.26 -28.83
C ARG A 567 -11.60 -0.55 -29.45
N THR A 568 -11.29 -1.42 -30.41
CA THR A 568 -12.28 -2.29 -31.04
C THR A 568 -12.92 -3.24 -30.02
N ASN A 569 -12.13 -3.84 -29.16
CA ASN A 569 -12.63 -4.72 -28.09
C ASN A 569 -13.49 -3.97 -27.08
N LEU A 570 -13.09 -2.77 -26.66
CA LEU A 570 -13.86 -1.90 -25.77
C LEU A 570 -15.20 -1.51 -26.40
N GLN A 571 -15.22 -1.15 -27.67
CA GLN A 571 -16.45 -0.82 -28.40
C GLN A 571 -17.39 -2.01 -28.46
N ALA A 572 -16.87 -3.20 -28.75
CA ALA A 572 -17.65 -4.43 -28.76
C ALA A 572 -18.20 -4.79 -27.37
N ALA A 573 -17.40 -4.59 -26.31
CA ALA A 573 -17.81 -4.81 -24.92
C ALA A 573 -18.93 -3.84 -24.52
N GLY A 574 -18.82 -2.55 -24.85
CA GLY A 574 -19.86 -1.56 -24.58
C GLY A 574 -21.19 -1.85 -25.27
N ILE A 575 -21.15 -2.27 -26.54
CA ILE A 575 -22.33 -2.70 -27.30
C ILE A 575 -22.97 -3.94 -26.65
N SER A 576 -22.16 -4.95 -26.32
CA SER A 576 -22.64 -6.17 -25.67
C SER A 576 -23.20 -5.89 -24.28
N ALA A 577 -22.56 -5.04 -23.48
CA ALA A 577 -23.05 -4.63 -22.15
C ALA A 577 -24.39 -3.89 -22.24
N THR A 578 -24.54 -2.99 -23.21
CA THR A 578 -25.81 -2.28 -23.46
C THR A 578 -26.92 -3.26 -23.82
N LYS A 579 -26.64 -4.25 -24.67
CA LYS A 579 -27.59 -5.30 -25.02
C LYS A 579 -27.94 -6.19 -23.84
N CYS A 580 -26.95 -6.62 -23.03
CA CYS A 580 -27.20 -7.36 -21.80
C CYS A 580 -28.11 -6.57 -20.84
N ARG A 581 -27.88 -5.25 -20.69
CA ARG A 581 -28.71 -4.38 -19.88
C ARG A 581 -30.16 -4.33 -20.35
N GLN A 582 -30.40 -4.21 -21.65
CA GLN A 582 -31.75 -4.21 -22.24
C GLN A 582 -32.46 -5.56 -22.00
N LEU A 583 -31.74 -6.68 -22.20
CA LEU A 583 -32.26 -8.02 -21.96
C LEU A 583 -32.57 -8.27 -20.48
N ALA A 584 -31.69 -7.84 -19.57
CA ALA A 584 -31.92 -7.94 -18.12
C ALA A 584 -33.14 -7.12 -17.67
N GLN A 585 -33.29 -5.89 -18.16
CA GLN A 585 -34.47 -5.06 -17.88
C GLN A 585 -35.76 -5.67 -18.43
N SER A 586 -35.70 -6.30 -19.60
CA SER A 586 -36.83 -7.05 -20.18
C SER A 586 -37.16 -8.28 -19.34
N ALA A 587 -36.15 -9.01 -18.88
CA ALA A 587 -36.32 -10.20 -18.04
C ALA A 587 -36.96 -9.87 -16.69
N ILE A 588 -36.58 -8.74 -16.07
CA ILE A 588 -37.20 -8.24 -14.82
C ILE A 588 -38.70 -7.98 -15.02
N ARG A 589 -39.10 -7.47 -16.20
CA ARG A 589 -40.51 -7.13 -16.49
C ARG A 589 -41.35 -8.34 -16.90
N SER A 590 -40.78 -9.27 -17.68
CA SER A 590 -41.52 -10.39 -18.31
C SER A 590 -41.33 -11.72 -17.58
N GLY A 591 -40.33 -11.85 -16.68
CA GLY A 591 -39.93 -13.10 -16.06
C GLY A 591 -39.19 -14.06 -17.01
N GLN A 592 -38.88 -13.66 -18.26
CA GLN A 592 -38.23 -14.52 -19.27
C GLN A 592 -36.79 -14.07 -19.52
N ILE A 593 -35.81 -14.95 -19.32
CA ILE A 593 -34.36 -14.69 -19.47
C ILE A 593 -33.86 -14.85 -20.93
N GLY A 594 -34.74 -14.91 -21.91
CA GLY A 594 -34.38 -15.24 -23.29
C GLY A 594 -33.20 -14.46 -23.86
N GLY A 595 -32.13 -15.17 -24.27
CA GLY A 595 -30.95 -14.61 -24.92
C GLY A 595 -29.90 -13.93 -24.00
N LEU A 596 -30.24 -13.63 -22.73
CA LEU A 596 -29.33 -12.93 -21.82
C LEU A 596 -28.07 -13.75 -21.55
N ALA A 597 -28.19 -15.02 -21.21
CA ALA A 597 -27.05 -15.88 -20.89
C ALA A 597 -26.02 -16.00 -22.03
N ALA A 598 -26.49 -16.04 -23.26
CA ALA A 598 -25.61 -16.09 -24.44
C ALA A 598 -24.86 -14.77 -24.64
N GLU A 599 -25.52 -13.63 -24.44
CA GLU A 599 -24.88 -12.32 -24.56
C GLU A 599 -23.94 -12.04 -23.39
N GLU A 600 -24.26 -12.47 -22.15
CA GLU A 600 -23.37 -12.43 -21.01
C GLU A 600 -22.08 -13.21 -21.24
N LYS A 601 -22.18 -14.42 -21.76
CA LYS A 601 -20.99 -15.22 -22.12
C LYS A 601 -20.11 -14.49 -23.15
N ARG A 602 -20.73 -13.83 -24.13
CA ARG A 602 -20.00 -12.99 -25.09
C ARG A 602 -19.34 -11.81 -24.42
N LEU A 603 -20.06 -11.11 -23.53
CA LEU A 603 -19.55 -9.95 -22.79
C LEU A 603 -18.36 -10.34 -21.92
N ILE A 604 -18.44 -11.45 -21.17
CA ILE A 604 -17.34 -11.97 -20.35
C ILE A 604 -16.09 -12.18 -21.21
N ALA A 605 -16.24 -12.85 -22.36
CA ALA A 605 -15.11 -13.09 -23.27
C ALA A 605 -14.50 -11.79 -23.83
N LEU A 606 -15.29 -10.73 -24.01
CA LEU A 606 -14.80 -9.41 -24.40
C LEU A 606 -14.10 -8.69 -23.25
N VAL A 607 -14.66 -8.71 -22.04
CA VAL A 607 -14.07 -8.11 -20.85
C VAL A 607 -12.72 -8.74 -20.52
N GLN A 608 -12.60 -10.07 -20.64
CA GLN A 608 -11.31 -10.76 -20.46
C GLN A 608 -10.23 -10.32 -21.44
N LYS A 609 -10.60 -9.82 -22.62
CA LYS A 609 -9.67 -9.26 -23.62
C LYS A 609 -9.39 -7.77 -23.43
N THR A 610 -10.03 -7.13 -22.45
CA THR A 610 -10.00 -5.68 -22.23
C THR A 610 -9.60 -5.35 -20.81
N LEU A 611 -8.30 -5.51 -20.49
CA LEU A 611 -7.72 -5.18 -19.19
C LEU A 611 -8.17 -3.79 -18.67
N PHE A 612 -8.36 -2.83 -19.54
CA PHE A 612 -8.71 -1.45 -19.19
C PHE A 612 -10.06 -1.31 -18.48
N ILE A 613 -11.03 -2.19 -18.76
CA ILE A 613 -12.32 -2.19 -18.03
C ILE A 613 -12.08 -2.53 -16.56
N SER A 614 -11.29 -3.56 -16.30
CA SER A 614 -10.98 -3.98 -14.93
C SER A 614 -10.20 -2.90 -14.18
N LEU A 615 -9.19 -2.30 -14.82
CA LEU A 615 -8.39 -1.22 -14.21
C LEU A 615 -9.22 0.04 -13.91
N ALA A 616 -10.14 0.40 -14.81
CA ALA A 616 -10.95 1.61 -14.67
C ALA A 616 -12.08 1.48 -13.63
N ALA A 617 -12.59 0.28 -13.38
CA ALA A 617 -13.81 0.10 -12.59
C ALA A 617 -13.76 -1.09 -11.63
N GLN A 618 -12.60 -1.51 -11.17
CA GLN A 618 -12.42 -2.70 -10.32
C GLN A 618 -13.37 -2.69 -9.12
N GLU A 619 -13.47 -1.58 -8.41
CA GLU A 619 -14.35 -1.47 -7.24
C GLU A 619 -15.82 -1.65 -7.59
N LYS A 620 -16.29 -0.93 -8.62
CA LYS A 620 -17.70 -0.99 -9.06
C LYS A 620 -18.06 -2.37 -9.57
N ILE A 621 -17.14 -3.04 -10.27
CA ILE A 621 -17.30 -4.41 -10.76
C ILE A 621 -17.38 -5.39 -9.59
N MET A 622 -16.46 -5.31 -8.64
CA MET A 622 -16.46 -6.18 -7.46
C MET A 622 -17.71 -5.98 -6.60
N HIS A 623 -18.17 -4.74 -6.44
CA HIS A 623 -19.44 -4.45 -5.76
C HIS A 623 -20.63 -5.13 -6.46
N ALA A 624 -20.75 -5.01 -7.77
CA ALA A 624 -21.83 -5.64 -8.52
C ALA A 624 -21.78 -7.17 -8.44
N LEU A 625 -20.58 -7.76 -8.53
CA LEU A 625 -20.39 -9.22 -8.38
C LEU A 625 -20.76 -9.69 -6.97
N LYS A 626 -20.43 -8.93 -5.94
CA LYS A 626 -20.82 -9.23 -4.55
C LYS A 626 -22.34 -9.21 -4.39
N LEU A 627 -23.03 -8.19 -4.88
CA LEU A 627 -24.49 -8.14 -4.87
C LEU A 627 -25.12 -9.34 -5.59
N GLY A 628 -24.54 -9.77 -6.72
CA GLY A 628 -24.98 -10.96 -7.43
C GLY A 628 -24.79 -12.26 -6.65
N ALA A 629 -23.68 -12.39 -5.93
CA ALA A 629 -23.39 -13.55 -5.08
C ALA A 629 -24.28 -13.62 -3.82
N GLU A 630 -24.73 -12.49 -3.32
CA GLU A 630 -25.62 -12.36 -2.14
C GLU A 630 -27.11 -12.45 -2.52
N ALA A 631 -27.46 -12.41 -3.82
CA ALA A 631 -28.84 -12.42 -4.31
C ALA A 631 -29.57 -13.71 -3.91
N GLN A 632 -30.75 -13.56 -3.30
CA GLN A 632 -31.63 -14.66 -2.84
C GLN A 632 -32.73 -14.98 -3.87
N SER A 633 -32.88 -14.14 -4.89
CA SER A 633 -33.92 -14.24 -5.90
C SER A 633 -33.41 -13.88 -7.29
N LEU A 634 -34.09 -14.38 -8.33
CA LEU A 634 -33.78 -14.03 -9.72
C LEU A 634 -33.87 -12.52 -10.00
N PRO A 635 -34.87 -11.78 -9.51
CA PRO A 635 -34.91 -10.31 -9.67
C PRO A 635 -33.70 -9.60 -9.05
N GLU A 636 -33.24 -10.01 -7.86
CA GLU A 636 -32.05 -9.45 -7.23
C GLU A 636 -30.79 -9.74 -8.04
N SER A 637 -30.63 -10.97 -8.51
CA SER A 637 -29.50 -11.35 -9.37
C SER A 637 -29.48 -10.55 -10.69
N LEU A 638 -30.63 -10.36 -11.32
CA LEU A 638 -30.75 -9.54 -12.52
C LEU A 638 -30.49 -8.06 -12.24
N ALA A 639 -30.87 -7.55 -11.07
CA ALA A 639 -30.57 -6.17 -10.65
C ALA A 639 -29.06 -5.97 -10.47
N ALA A 640 -28.36 -6.90 -9.84
CA ALA A 640 -26.91 -6.89 -9.69
C ALA A 640 -26.20 -6.95 -11.05
N SER A 641 -26.63 -7.86 -11.93
CA SER A 641 -26.13 -7.95 -13.32
C SER A 641 -26.35 -6.64 -14.08
N ASN A 642 -27.50 -5.98 -13.92
CA ASN A 642 -27.78 -4.70 -14.56
C ASN A 642 -26.85 -3.57 -14.08
N ILE A 643 -26.43 -3.58 -12.80
CA ILE A 643 -25.41 -2.67 -12.28
C ILE A 643 -24.06 -2.94 -12.99
N LEU A 644 -23.65 -4.20 -13.09
CA LEU A 644 -22.41 -4.59 -13.78
C LEU A 644 -22.40 -4.12 -15.25
N PHE A 645 -23.47 -4.38 -15.98
CA PHE A 645 -23.59 -3.96 -17.39
C PHE A 645 -23.56 -2.45 -17.56
N ARG A 646 -24.17 -1.70 -16.62
CA ARG A 646 -24.13 -0.24 -16.59
C ARG A 646 -22.70 0.25 -16.39
N VAL A 647 -21.96 -0.31 -15.42
CA VAL A 647 -20.58 0.05 -15.15
C VAL A 647 -19.70 -0.18 -16.39
N ILE A 648 -19.83 -1.33 -17.07
CA ILE A 648 -19.07 -1.63 -18.29
C ILE A 648 -19.42 -0.63 -19.41
N THR A 649 -20.71 -0.28 -19.57
CA THR A 649 -21.14 0.70 -20.58
C THR A 649 -20.56 2.08 -20.32
N GLU A 650 -20.59 2.54 -19.05
CA GLU A 650 -20.03 3.84 -18.63
C GLU A 650 -18.52 3.88 -18.90
N VAL A 651 -17.78 2.89 -18.41
CA VAL A 651 -16.31 2.81 -18.59
C VAL A 651 -15.91 2.78 -20.06
N THR A 652 -16.61 2.01 -20.90
CA THR A 652 -16.29 1.97 -22.33
C THR A 652 -16.56 3.29 -23.01
N SER A 653 -17.62 4.00 -22.62
CA SER A 653 -17.95 5.33 -23.15
C SER A 653 -16.95 6.42 -22.71
N GLU A 654 -16.35 6.29 -21.55
CA GLU A 654 -15.30 7.21 -21.06
C GLU A 654 -13.93 6.95 -21.70
N LEU A 655 -13.55 5.67 -21.87
CA LEU A 655 -12.22 5.30 -22.35
C LEU A 655 -12.05 5.46 -23.87
N ILE A 656 -13.07 5.22 -24.67
CA ILE A 656 -12.98 5.27 -26.13
C ILE A 656 -12.50 6.64 -26.63
N PRO A 657 -13.05 7.79 -26.16
CA PRO A 657 -12.56 9.10 -26.57
C PRO A 657 -11.09 9.34 -26.20
N ILE A 658 -10.64 8.85 -25.04
CA ILE A 658 -9.24 8.98 -24.60
C ILE A 658 -8.33 8.20 -25.55
N LEU A 659 -8.71 6.98 -25.92
CA LEU A 659 -7.97 6.17 -26.89
C LEU A 659 -7.92 6.83 -28.26
N ASP A 660 -9.02 7.43 -28.73
CA ASP A 660 -9.06 8.15 -30.00
C ASP A 660 -8.11 9.34 -29.99
N GLN A 661 -8.08 10.14 -28.92
CA GLN A 661 -7.15 11.23 -28.75
C GLN A 661 -5.69 10.75 -28.71
N THR A 662 -5.43 9.66 -28.01
CA THR A 662 -4.08 9.06 -27.90
C THR A 662 -3.61 8.55 -29.26
N LEU A 663 -4.49 7.88 -30.04
CA LEU A 663 -4.19 7.45 -31.40
C LEU A 663 -3.91 8.62 -32.35
N ASP A 664 -4.68 9.70 -32.24
CA ASP A 664 -4.46 10.92 -33.04
C ASP A 664 -3.09 11.56 -32.72
N ARG A 665 -2.70 11.65 -31.43
CA ARG A 665 -1.39 12.15 -31.02
C ARG A 665 -0.23 11.25 -31.48
N LEU A 666 -0.42 9.93 -31.46
CA LEU A 666 0.58 8.99 -31.97
C LEU A 666 0.81 9.16 -33.46
N SER A 667 -0.23 9.54 -34.24
CA SER A 667 -0.14 9.73 -35.68
C SER A 667 0.49 11.06 -36.06
N LYS A 668 0.21 12.15 -35.36
CA LYS A 668 0.64 13.52 -35.70
C LYS A 668 2.13 13.77 -35.49
N ASN A 669 2.75 13.17 -34.49
CA ASN A 669 4.18 13.39 -34.20
C ASN A 669 5.11 12.42 -34.99
N ALA A 670 4.58 11.58 -35.87
CA ALA A 670 5.40 10.79 -36.79
C ALA A 670 5.96 11.57 -37.98
N VAL A 671 5.63 12.86 -38.10
CA VAL A 671 5.95 13.73 -39.24
C VAL A 671 6.91 14.86 -38.86
N GLY A 672 7.52 14.85 -37.63
CA GLY A 672 8.47 15.87 -37.18
C GLY A 672 9.88 15.35 -37.01
#